data_b1536a83f5c5307d5289d71dd01b9f5d
#
_entry.id   b1536a83f5c5307d5289d71dd01b9f5d
#
_cell.length_a   1.000
_cell.length_b   1.000
_cell.length_c   1.000
_cell.angle_alpha   90.00
_cell.angle_beta   90.00
_cell.angle_gamma   90.00
#
_symmetry.space_group_name_H-M   'P 1'
#
loop_
_entity.id
_entity.type
_entity.pdbx_description
1 polymer ?
#
loop_
_entity_poly.entity_id
_entity_poly.type
_entity_poly.pdbx_seq_one_letter_code
_entity_poly.pdbx_strand_id
1 'polypeptide(L)'
;MTRRTTILVAAFVLGAYALCAQAMLLREAQVLLFGSELSWGLVLALWLGGVAIGAQAGGWALQRSARPHLAFSVAALAMPPLLLGEIVLLRVARSLAGVGPGEYVGPGAMLLITLAATLPVSVWVGLAFPAAAKTVAWAGQSVSEKARGVGWIYLVESAGSLVGGAAFSFLLVDRVAAVPLALGGGAVLAGAVLPIFSRAIHDRRAAVLPLVGLVAPIFLIAFGAARRLDDATVEWRWQTFARGLDLVRSEDTRYQNLAIGRLGDQYSLYSSGLVAATWPNHTDLAIEAHLAACECPSPRRILVLGGGAEGILKELLRYKPARLDYVTLDPRLLEMERPYLDRPDQEALAALGDQVHFMDARRFVMRAAAPAGRRAEDADRYDLVILAAPEPASALEARLYTPEFFAAVAAILSDDGVLATALTGTVGYWGAEPAAYVASVVLPLKRVFPEVLLTFGLPTRCYAAKRAGVLAETGDVLAARYRRAGIASPYFDPLWFAGASDLLDPAKRASVERAIFGREPPLANTDERPAAALHHMRFWLATSGTGHGDGGAPAAQRTDLLGALMGLRIEWTMLAAVGGTALVALVGLVRGRRGLARAALLWSVGTTGLATMALEIVLLYTFQTLYGYVYSMVGLVVGVFMFGLVLGSLAMNRRLRKGDIIHSRGGSPTCRAAGQSPAALIPSGRDGHPRRGLQALAWLDLVMAIFAAGLVVALGALRGSAADWPIQAATFALVAVTGVLGGLVFPLAAAVALEDRPSTARAAGAIDAADCLGACIGGLATGVILVPVLGVSGACWVMAGAKALSALLVGSAAATSRRGTGRAGTSPSA
;
A
#
# COMPACT_ATOMS: atom_id res chain seq x y z
N MET A 1 37.80 2.16 -13.18
CA MET A 1 36.96 1.44 -12.20
C MET A 1 37.24 -0.04 -12.25
N THR A 2 37.35 -0.73 -11.12
CA THR A 2 37.47 -2.19 -11.08
C THR A 2 36.16 -2.84 -11.54
N ARG A 3 36.21 -4.09 -12.01
CA ARG A 3 35.01 -4.85 -12.43
C ARG A 3 33.94 -4.90 -11.30
N ARG A 4 34.40 -5.01 -10.06
CA ARG A 4 33.53 -5.02 -8.86
C ARG A 4 32.80 -3.69 -8.70
N THR A 5 33.50 -2.56 -8.79
CA THR A 5 32.91 -1.22 -8.66
C THR A 5 31.88 -0.95 -9.75
N THR A 6 32.12 -1.40 -10.99
CA THR A 6 31.17 -1.21 -12.09
C THR A 6 29.86 -1.96 -11.85
N ILE A 7 29.93 -3.20 -11.34
CA ILE A 7 28.72 -3.99 -11.02
C ILE A 7 27.96 -3.38 -9.84
N LEU A 8 28.65 -2.87 -8.81
CA LEU A 8 27.98 -2.21 -7.68
C LEU A 8 27.24 -0.95 -8.14
N VAL A 9 27.85 -0.14 -8.99
CA VAL A 9 27.16 1.04 -9.56
C VAL A 9 25.95 0.63 -10.39
N ALA A 10 26.10 -0.39 -11.24
CA ALA A 10 24.98 -0.87 -12.04
C ALA A 10 23.85 -1.48 -11.18
N ALA A 11 24.17 -2.18 -10.08
CA ALA A 11 23.18 -2.70 -9.13
C ALA A 11 22.46 -1.56 -8.38
N PHE A 12 23.16 -0.48 -8.03
CA PHE A 12 22.54 0.72 -7.46
C PHE A 12 21.52 1.34 -8.42
N VAL A 13 21.92 1.53 -9.68
CA VAL A 13 21.03 2.11 -10.71
C VAL A 13 19.85 1.17 -10.99
N LEU A 14 20.09 -0.14 -10.99
CA LEU A 14 19.03 -1.15 -11.16
C LEU A 14 18.01 -1.07 -10.02
N GLY A 15 18.46 -1.01 -8.76
CA GLY A 15 17.57 -0.85 -7.62
C GLY A 15 16.74 0.43 -7.71
N ALA A 16 17.36 1.56 -8.08
CA ALA A 16 16.66 2.82 -8.31
C ALA A 16 15.60 2.70 -9.42
N TYR A 17 15.96 2.08 -10.55
CA TYR A 17 15.05 1.86 -11.66
C TYR A 17 13.89 0.91 -11.30
N ALA A 18 14.18 -0.19 -10.61
CA ALA A 18 13.21 -1.19 -10.21
C ALA A 18 12.11 -0.59 -9.30
N LEU A 19 12.50 0.26 -8.33
CA LEU A 19 11.51 0.92 -7.46
C LEU A 19 10.71 1.98 -8.22
N CYS A 20 11.32 2.74 -9.12
CA CYS A 20 10.57 3.65 -9.99
C CYS A 20 9.59 2.89 -10.88
N ALA A 21 9.99 1.75 -11.46
CA ALA A 21 9.12 0.90 -12.27
C ALA A 21 7.94 0.37 -11.48
N GLN A 22 8.18 -0.16 -10.28
CA GLN A 22 7.15 -0.63 -9.37
C GLN A 22 6.15 0.48 -9.01
N ALA A 23 6.64 1.69 -8.72
CA ALA A 23 5.81 2.83 -8.38
C ALA A 23 4.96 3.31 -9.58
N MET A 24 5.51 3.30 -10.80
CA MET A 24 4.76 3.62 -12.03
C MET A 24 3.65 2.60 -12.29
N LEU A 25 3.94 1.30 -12.20
CA LEU A 25 2.94 0.24 -12.39
C LEU A 25 1.85 0.30 -11.33
N LEU A 26 2.23 0.60 -10.09
CA LEU A 26 1.27 0.78 -9.00
C LEU A 26 0.29 1.92 -9.30
N ARG A 27 0.77 3.05 -9.81
CA ARG A 27 -0.09 4.20 -10.18
C ARG A 27 -1.03 3.87 -11.34
N GLU A 28 -0.53 3.27 -12.41
CA GLU A 28 -1.38 2.86 -13.53
C GLU A 28 -2.45 1.84 -13.09
N ALA A 29 -2.07 0.89 -12.21
CA ALA A 29 -3.00 -0.07 -11.65
C ALA A 29 -4.05 0.58 -10.73
N GLN A 30 -3.69 1.64 -9.98
CA GLN A 30 -4.65 2.39 -9.18
C GLN A 30 -5.75 3.03 -10.03
N VAL A 31 -5.38 3.63 -11.17
CA VAL A 31 -6.37 4.20 -12.08
C VAL A 31 -7.27 3.10 -12.66
N LEU A 32 -6.67 1.97 -13.05
CA LEU A 32 -7.40 0.80 -13.58
C LEU A 32 -8.42 0.23 -12.58
N LEU A 33 -8.08 0.22 -11.28
CA LEU A 33 -8.81 -0.44 -10.20
C LEU A 33 -9.50 0.56 -9.26
N PHE A 34 -9.73 1.79 -9.73
CA PHE A 34 -10.50 2.83 -9.04
C PHE A 34 -9.95 3.21 -7.66
N GLY A 35 -8.62 3.29 -7.53
CA GLY A 35 -7.97 3.76 -6.30
C GLY A 35 -8.03 2.80 -5.13
N SER A 36 -8.56 1.58 -5.29
CA SER A 36 -8.72 0.62 -4.19
C SER A 36 -7.37 0.17 -3.62
N GLU A 37 -7.27 0.08 -2.28
CA GLU A 37 -6.05 -0.42 -1.60
C GLU A 37 -5.77 -1.91 -1.89
N LEU A 38 -6.80 -2.65 -2.32
CA LEU A 38 -6.63 -4.00 -2.83
C LEU A 38 -5.65 -4.02 -4.01
N SER A 39 -5.66 -2.95 -4.86
CA SER A 39 -4.71 -2.81 -5.96
C SER A 39 -3.27 -2.69 -5.47
N TRP A 40 -3.03 -1.98 -4.35
CA TRP A 40 -1.70 -1.84 -3.77
C TRP A 40 -1.15 -3.18 -3.29
N GLY A 41 -1.94 -3.86 -2.46
CA GLY A 41 -1.57 -5.17 -1.95
C GLY A 41 -1.32 -6.18 -3.06
N LEU A 42 -2.16 -6.19 -4.09
CA LEU A 42 -2.07 -7.12 -5.20
C LEU A 42 -0.85 -6.83 -6.09
N VAL A 43 -0.63 -5.57 -6.49
CA VAL A 43 0.52 -5.18 -7.31
C VAL A 43 1.83 -5.47 -6.59
N LEU A 44 1.94 -5.08 -5.31
CA LEU A 44 3.14 -5.32 -4.50
C LEU A 44 3.39 -6.82 -4.32
N ALA A 45 2.35 -7.59 -4.03
CA ALA A 45 2.47 -9.03 -3.85
C ALA A 45 2.91 -9.73 -5.14
N LEU A 46 2.27 -9.44 -6.27
CA LEU A 46 2.61 -10.06 -7.56
C LEU A 46 3.98 -9.62 -8.07
N TRP A 47 4.37 -8.36 -7.83
CA TRP A 47 5.72 -7.89 -8.10
C TRP A 47 6.76 -8.68 -7.30
N LEU A 48 6.58 -8.80 -5.97
CA LEU A 48 7.50 -9.56 -5.12
C LEU A 48 7.49 -11.06 -5.45
N GLY A 49 6.32 -11.60 -5.80
CA GLY A 49 6.20 -12.97 -6.32
C GLY A 49 7.01 -13.19 -7.59
N GLY A 50 6.96 -12.24 -8.52
CA GLY A 50 7.78 -12.26 -9.76
C GLY A 50 9.27 -12.17 -9.45
N VAL A 51 9.68 -11.29 -8.54
CA VAL A 51 11.08 -11.21 -8.07
C VAL A 51 11.51 -12.55 -7.46
N ALA A 52 10.68 -13.19 -6.63
CA ALA A 52 10.97 -14.50 -6.04
C ALA A 52 11.18 -15.58 -7.11
N ILE A 53 10.32 -15.62 -8.13
CA ILE A 53 10.42 -16.55 -9.27
C ILE A 53 11.73 -16.29 -10.02
N GLY A 54 12.03 -15.03 -10.34
CA GLY A 54 13.25 -14.63 -11.06
C GLY A 54 14.52 -14.96 -10.29
N ALA A 55 14.54 -14.68 -8.98
CA ALA A 55 15.67 -14.98 -8.10
C ALA A 55 15.94 -16.50 -8.01
N GLN A 56 14.89 -17.30 -7.83
CA GLN A 56 15.02 -18.75 -7.78
C GLN A 56 15.49 -19.33 -9.12
N ALA A 57 14.85 -18.92 -10.22
CA ALA A 57 15.21 -19.35 -11.57
C ALA A 57 16.65 -18.92 -11.93
N GLY A 58 17.01 -17.65 -11.66
CA GLY A 58 18.34 -17.13 -11.86
C GLY A 58 19.39 -17.85 -11.02
N GLY A 59 19.08 -18.11 -9.75
CA GLY A 59 19.95 -18.89 -8.86
C GLY A 59 20.24 -20.28 -9.39
N TRP A 60 19.23 -20.94 -9.95
CA TRP A 60 19.37 -22.28 -10.55
C TRP A 60 20.11 -22.22 -11.90
N ALA A 61 19.69 -21.35 -12.82
CA ALA A 61 20.25 -21.27 -14.16
C ALA A 61 21.72 -20.82 -14.14
N LEU A 62 22.06 -19.88 -13.25
CA LEU A 62 23.39 -19.28 -13.19
C LEU A 62 24.39 -20.08 -12.34
N GLN A 63 23.98 -21.15 -11.65
CA GLN A 63 24.93 -21.90 -10.81
C GLN A 63 26.18 -22.38 -11.56
N ARG A 64 26.06 -22.81 -12.82
CA ARG A 64 27.11 -23.28 -13.68
C ARG A 64 27.61 -22.24 -14.70
N SER A 65 26.97 -21.07 -14.79
CA SER A 65 27.33 -20.07 -15.79
C SER A 65 28.72 -19.50 -15.54
N ALA A 66 29.54 -19.45 -16.60
CA ALA A 66 30.84 -18.78 -16.59
C ALA A 66 30.72 -17.25 -16.78
N ARG A 67 29.57 -16.73 -17.21
CA ARG A 67 29.38 -15.33 -17.60
C ARG A 67 28.16 -14.67 -16.87
N PRO A 68 28.12 -14.69 -15.51
CA PRO A 68 26.97 -14.15 -14.75
C PRO A 68 26.79 -12.64 -14.97
N HIS A 69 27.87 -11.90 -15.24
CA HIS A 69 27.83 -10.47 -15.55
C HIS A 69 27.06 -10.14 -16.83
N LEU A 70 27.11 -11.04 -17.84
CA LEU A 70 26.28 -10.87 -19.04
C LEU A 70 24.80 -11.09 -18.74
N ALA A 71 24.49 -12.11 -17.96
CA ALA A 71 23.11 -12.36 -17.56
C ALA A 71 22.52 -11.15 -16.79
N PHE A 72 23.30 -10.54 -15.88
CA PHE A 72 22.94 -9.30 -15.21
C PHE A 72 22.65 -8.17 -16.20
N SER A 73 23.56 -7.97 -17.17
CA SER A 73 23.41 -6.90 -18.16
C SER A 73 22.22 -7.11 -19.09
N VAL A 74 21.97 -8.37 -19.51
CA VAL A 74 20.80 -8.71 -20.32
C VAL A 74 19.50 -8.47 -19.52
N ALA A 75 19.48 -8.89 -18.26
CA ALA A 75 18.35 -8.63 -17.38
C ALA A 75 18.05 -7.13 -17.28
N ALA A 76 19.07 -6.33 -17.01
CA ALA A 76 18.92 -4.88 -16.91
C ALA A 76 18.40 -4.23 -18.22
N LEU A 77 18.89 -4.68 -19.38
CA LEU A 77 18.46 -4.14 -20.68
C LEU A 77 17.06 -4.61 -21.12
N ALA A 78 16.59 -5.75 -20.61
CA ALA A 78 15.24 -6.23 -20.89
C ALA A 78 14.15 -5.44 -20.17
N MET A 79 14.44 -4.85 -19.01
CA MET A 79 13.46 -4.19 -18.17
C MET A 79 12.77 -2.98 -18.83
N PRO A 80 13.45 -2.02 -19.47
CA PRO A 80 12.81 -0.84 -20.03
C PRO A 80 11.75 -1.13 -21.11
N PRO A 81 11.99 -1.97 -22.12
CA PRO A 81 10.95 -2.29 -23.11
C PRO A 81 9.80 -3.09 -22.52
N LEU A 82 10.07 -3.97 -21.53
CA LEU A 82 9.01 -4.69 -20.83
C LEU A 82 8.14 -3.74 -20.01
N LEU A 83 8.75 -2.81 -19.27
CA LEU A 83 8.02 -1.81 -18.50
C LEU A 83 7.09 -0.95 -19.38
N LEU A 84 7.58 -0.54 -20.56
CA LEU A 84 6.72 0.16 -21.52
C LEU A 84 5.52 -0.69 -21.95
N GLY A 85 5.76 -1.96 -22.26
CA GLY A 85 4.68 -2.90 -22.59
C GLY A 85 3.68 -3.08 -21.45
N GLU A 86 4.15 -3.18 -20.21
CA GLU A 86 3.32 -3.30 -19.01
C GLU A 86 2.48 -2.04 -18.75
N ILE A 87 3.05 -0.84 -18.92
CA ILE A 87 2.31 0.44 -18.82
C ILE A 87 1.19 0.49 -19.88
N VAL A 88 1.52 0.17 -21.13
CA VAL A 88 0.51 0.15 -22.21
C VAL A 88 -0.56 -0.90 -21.93
N LEU A 89 -0.17 -2.10 -21.48
CA LEU A 89 -1.11 -3.15 -21.13
C LEU A 89 -2.11 -2.68 -20.05
N LEU A 90 -1.64 -2.04 -18.97
CA LEU A 90 -2.52 -1.52 -17.92
C LEU A 90 -3.48 -0.46 -18.47
N ARG A 91 -3.02 0.40 -19.39
CA ARG A 91 -3.85 1.45 -19.98
C ARG A 91 -4.97 0.92 -20.90
N VAL A 92 -4.78 -0.25 -21.53
CA VAL A 92 -5.79 -0.88 -22.41
C VAL A 92 -6.51 -2.06 -21.76
N ALA A 93 -6.14 -2.45 -20.56
CA ALA A 93 -6.57 -3.70 -19.92
C ALA A 93 -8.08 -3.83 -19.71
N ARG A 94 -8.80 -2.73 -19.40
CA ARG A 94 -10.26 -2.74 -19.26
C ARG A 94 -10.94 -3.11 -20.57
N SER A 95 -10.47 -2.52 -21.67
CA SER A 95 -10.98 -2.83 -23.01
C SER A 95 -10.72 -4.30 -23.39
N LEU A 96 -9.51 -4.80 -23.09
CA LEU A 96 -9.17 -6.21 -23.34
C LEU A 96 -10.00 -7.18 -22.49
N ALA A 97 -10.36 -6.79 -21.28
CA ALA A 97 -11.22 -7.58 -20.40
C ALA A 97 -12.73 -7.44 -20.67
N GLY A 98 -13.12 -6.61 -21.66
CA GLY A 98 -14.52 -6.35 -21.97
C GLY A 98 -15.30 -5.62 -20.88
N VAL A 99 -14.60 -4.89 -19.98
CA VAL A 99 -15.20 -4.15 -18.87
C VAL A 99 -15.73 -2.81 -19.38
N GLY A 100 -17.01 -2.55 -19.15
CA GLY A 100 -17.69 -1.32 -19.56
C GLY A 100 -17.31 -0.09 -18.72
N PRO A 101 -17.68 1.12 -19.18
CA PRO A 101 -17.57 2.34 -18.38
C PRO A 101 -18.35 2.22 -17.07
N GLY A 102 -17.74 2.63 -15.95
CA GLY A 102 -18.37 2.58 -14.63
C GLY A 102 -18.44 1.19 -13.97
N GLU A 103 -18.10 0.12 -14.68
CA GLU A 103 -18.09 -1.23 -14.14
C GLU A 103 -16.79 -1.52 -13.38
N TYR A 104 -16.88 -2.28 -12.29
CA TYR A 104 -15.69 -2.76 -11.56
C TYR A 104 -15.09 -3.96 -12.29
N VAL A 105 -13.76 -4.01 -12.32
CA VAL A 105 -13.04 -5.18 -12.84
C VAL A 105 -13.25 -6.36 -11.89
N GLY A 106 -13.77 -7.47 -12.41
CA GLY A 106 -13.99 -8.67 -11.60
C GLY A 106 -12.69 -9.23 -11.01
N PRO A 107 -12.73 -9.88 -9.81
CA PRO A 107 -11.51 -10.32 -9.10
C PRO A 107 -10.57 -11.21 -9.91
N GLY A 108 -11.11 -12.10 -10.75
CA GLY A 108 -10.32 -12.95 -11.63
C GLY A 108 -9.58 -12.18 -12.73
N ALA A 109 -10.27 -11.26 -13.39
CA ALA A 109 -9.66 -10.38 -14.40
C ALA A 109 -8.63 -9.44 -13.75
N MET A 110 -8.95 -8.88 -12.57
CA MET A 110 -8.05 -8.06 -11.78
C MET A 110 -6.74 -8.79 -11.49
N LEU A 111 -6.82 -10.05 -11.01
CA LEU A 111 -5.63 -10.87 -10.74
C LEU A 111 -4.81 -11.13 -12.02
N LEU A 112 -5.47 -11.53 -13.12
CA LEU A 112 -4.79 -11.87 -14.38
C LEU A 112 -4.13 -10.64 -15.02
N ILE A 113 -4.83 -9.51 -15.06
CA ILE A 113 -4.29 -8.25 -15.61
C ILE A 113 -3.08 -7.80 -14.78
N THR A 114 -3.22 -7.77 -13.45
CA THR A 114 -2.13 -7.34 -12.58
C THR A 114 -0.94 -8.28 -12.68
N LEU A 115 -1.17 -9.60 -12.76
CA LEU A 115 -0.12 -10.58 -12.98
C LEU A 115 0.62 -10.34 -14.30
N ALA A 116 -0.12 -10.19 -15.40
CA ALA A 116 0.46 -9.94 -16.71
C ALA A 116 1.24 -8.61 -16.78
N ALA A 117 0.80 -7.60 -16.03
CA ALA A 117 1.40 -6.27 -16.01
C ALA A 117 2.53 -6.09 -14.98
N THR A 118 2.79 -7.06 -14.12
CA THR A 118 3.87 -6.93 -13.12
C THR A 118 4.92 -8.01 -13.23
N LEU A 119 4.53 -9.21 -13.72
CA LEU A 119 5.41 -10.37 -13.73
C LEU A 119 6.63 -10.23 -14.67
N PRO A 120 6.50 -9.70 -15.91
CA PRO A 120 7.63 -9.66 -16.84
C PRO A 120 8.84 -8.89 -16.30
N VAL A 121 8.65 -7.64 -15.85
CA VAL A 121 9.77 -6.83 -15.31
C VAL A 121 10.27 -7.40 -14.00
N SER A 122 9.38 -7.78 -13.09
CA SER A 122 9.78 -8.27 -11.75
C SER A 122 10.59 -9.56 -11.80
N VAL A 123 10.31 -10.47 -12.72
CA VAL A 123 11.11 -11.68 -12.93
C VAL A 123 12.55 -11.32 -13.35
N TRP A 124 12.73 -10.32 -14.22
CA TRP A 124 14.07 -9.88 -14.62
C TRP A 124 14.80 -9.16 -13.50
N VAL A 125 14.10 -8.39 -12.65
CA VAL A 125 14.68 -7.82 -11.41
C VAL A 125 15.22 -8.95 -10.53
N GLY A 126 14.38 -9.95 -10.25
CA GLY A 126 14.78 -11.09 -9.43
C GLY A 126 15.95 -11.89 -10.00
N LEU A 127 16.00 -12.08 -11.32
CA LEU A 127 17.11 -12.78 -11.99
C LEU A 127 18.43 -11.99 -11.89
N ALA A 128 18.36 -10.67 -11.91
CA ALA A 128 19.53 -9.80 -11.84
C ALA A 128 20.28 -9.94 -10.51
N PHE A 129 19.59 -10.15 -9.40
CA PHE A 129 20.20 -10.26 -8.07
C PHE A 129 21.23 -11.41 -7.95
N PRO A 130 20.88 -12.70 -8.19
CA PRO A 130 21.86 -13.79 -8.13
C PRO A 130 22.97 -13.66 -9.18
N ALA A 131 22.71 -13.00 -10.32
CA ALA A 131 23.72 -12.71 -11.34
C ALA A 131 24.77 -11.71 -10.83
N ALA A 132 24.34 -10.62 -10.23
CA ALA A 132 25.21 -9.62 -9.61
C ALA A 132 25.97 -10.21 -8.42
N ALA A 133 25.27 -10.91 -7.53
CA ALA A 133 25.85 -11.56 -6.36
C ALA A 133 26.97 -12.53 -6.73
N LYS A 134 26.75 -13.41 -7.73
CA LYS A 134 27.77 -14.34 -8.22
C LYS A 134 28.97 -13.61 -8.82
N THR A 135 28.72 -12.51 -9.54
CA THR A 135 29.82 -11.74 -10.19
C THR A 135 30.71 -11.06 -9.16
N VAL A 136 30.13 -10.48 -8.10
CA VAL A 136 30.89 -9.83 -7.02
C VAL A 136 31.61 -10.86 -6.14
N ALA A 137 30.98 -12.00 -5.87
CA ALA A 137 31.56 -13.07 -5.06
C ALA A 137 32.64 -13.88 -5.76
N TRP A 138 32.76 -13.77 -7.08
CA TRP A 138 33.78 -14.51 -7.86
C TRP A 138 35.21 -14.21 -7.41
N ALA A 139 35.49 -13.00 -6.93
CA ALA A 139 36.81 -12.61 -6.44
C ALA A 139 37.12 -13.10 -5.01
N GLY A 140 36.10 -13.64 -4.28
CA GLY A 140 36.28 -14.10 -2.89
C GLY A 140 36.83 -15.53 -2.84
N GLN A 141 37.88 -15.74 -2.05
CA GLN A 141 38.47 -17.06 -1.83
C GLN A 141 37.80 -17.79 -0.68
N SER A 142 37.32 -17.09 0.34
CA SER A 142 36.66 -17.65 1.51
C SER A 142 35.14 -17.55 1.44
N VAL A 143 34.44 -18.40 2.21
CA VAL A 143 32.97 -18.38 2.36
C VAL A 143 32.51 -17.02 2.90
N SER A 144 33.22 -16.44 3.87
CA SER A 144 32.90 -15.14 4.45
C SER A 144 33.05 -13.99 3.47
N GLU A 145 34.01 -14.06 2.53
CA GLU A 145 34.16 -13.06 1.47
C GLU A 145 33.02 -13.12 0.45
N LYS A 146 32.61 -14.34 0.08
CA LYS A 146 31.48 -14.57 -0.81
C LYS A 146 30.17 -14.07 -0.19
N ALA A 147 29.94 -14.39 1.11
CA ALA A 147 28.76 -13.92 1.86
C ALA A 147 28.72 -12.40 1.93
N ARG A 148 29.84 -11.76 2.22
CA ARG A 148 29.95 -10.28 2.19
C ARG A 148 29.67 -9.71 0.80
N GLY A 149 30.12 -10.40 -0.26
CA GLY A 149 29.81 -10.01 -1.64
C GLY A 149 28.31 -9.97 -1.90
N VAL A 150 27.56 -10.99 -1.47
CA VAL A 150 26.09 -11.05 -1.56
C VAL A 150 25.46 -9.93 -0.73
N GLY A 151 25.90 -9.77 0.52
CA GLY A 151 25.40 -8.70 1.40
C GLY A 151 25.68 -7.28 0.87
N TRP A 152 26.79 -7.07 0.14
CA TRP A 152 27.06 -5.79 -0.51
C TRP A 152 26.14 -5.51 -1.70
N ILE A 153 25.77 -6.51 -2.50
CA ILE A 153 24.80 -6.34 -3.59
C ILE A 153 23.45 -5.97 -3.00
N TYR A 154 22.97 -6.69 -1.99
CA TYR A 154 21.71 -6.38 -1.31
C TYR A 154 21.68 -4.94 -0.74
N LEU A 155 22.75 -4.54 -0.05
CA LEU A 155 22.90 -3.19 0.50
C LEU A 155 22.85 -2.11 -0.57
N VAL A 156 23.60 -2.30 -1.67
CA VAL A 156 23.75 -1.29 -2.72
C VAL A 156 22.45 -1.18 -3.55
N GLU A 157 21.79 -2.29 -3.81
CA GLU A 157 20.49 -2.33 -4.48
C GLU A 157 19.41 -1.66 -3.63
N SER A 158 19.34 -1.96 -2.32
CA SER A 158 18.44 -1.28 -1.39
C SER A 158 18.71 0.22 -1.29
N ALA A 159 19.98 0.62 -1.31
CA ALA A 159 20.36 2.04 -1.34
C ALA A 159 19.93 2.72 -2.64
N GLY A 160 20.03 2.01 -3.77
CA GLY A 160 19.52 2.45 -5.07
C GLY A 160 18.00 2.64 -5.01
N SER A 161 17.28 1.64 -4.49
CA SER A 161 15.82 1.69 -4.31
C SER A 161 15.39 2.87 -3.43
N LEU A 162 16.10 3.12 -2.32
CA LEU A 162 15.87 4.32 -1.49
C LEU A 162 15.96 5.61 -2.30
N VAL A 163 17.04 5.78 -3.07
CA VAL A 163 17.27 7.00 -3.87
C VAL A 163 16.25 7.10 -5.00
N GLY A 164 15.95 6.00 -5.69
CA GLY A 164 14.95 5.94 -6.75
C GLY A 164 13.55 6.28 -6.25
N GLY A 165 13.15 5.70 -5.12
CA GLY A 165 11.85 5.96 -4.49
C GLY A 165 11.70 7.40 -4.02
N ALA A 166 12.73 7.96 -3.39
CA ALA A 166 12.75 9.36 -2.99
C ALA A 166 12.68 10.31 -4.21
N ALA A 167 13.48 10.03 -5.25
CA ALA A 167 13.46 10.81 -6.48
C ALA A 167 12.09 10.75 -7.17
N PHE A 168 11.49 9.55 -7.27
CA PHE A 168 10.15 9.38 -7.81
C PHE A 168 9.12 10.18 -7.03
N SER A 169 9.05 10.00 -5.71
CA SER A 169 8.00 10.59 -4.86
C SER A 169 8.08 12.10 -4.73
N PHE A 170 9.29 12.68 -4.71
CA PHE A 170 9.46 14.11 -4.43
C PHE A 170 9.77 14.96 -5.68
N LEU A 171 10.33 14.35 -6.73
CA LEU A 171 10.84 15.10 -7.88
C LEU A 171 10.16 14.74 -9.21
N LEU A 172 9.79 13.47 -9.43
CA LEU A 172 9.44 13.00 -10.77
C LEU A 172 7.93 12.83 -10.98
N VAL A 173 7.21 12.43 -9.95
CA VAL A 173 5.82 11.95 -10.02
C VAL A 173 4.83 12.97 -10.60
N ASP A 174 5.03 14.24 -10.29
CA ASP A 174 4.16 15.37 -10.71
C ASP A 174 4.76 16.19 -11.87
N ARG A 175 5.93 15.79 -12.40
CA ARG A 175 6.66 16.56 -13.42
C ARG A 175 6.93 15.81 -14.70
N VAL A 176 7.05 14.49 -14.63
CA VAL A 176 7.46 13.66 -15.77
C VAL A 176 6.42 12.56 -15.97
N ALA A 177 5.86 12.49 -17.18
CA ALA A 177 4.92 11.45 -17.59
C ALA A 177 5.56 10.05 -17.58
N ALA A 178 4.74 9.00 -17.47
CA ALA A 178 5.20 7.63 -17.23
C ALA A 178 6.12 7.11 -18.35
N VAL A 179 5.77 7.31 -19.63
CA VAL A 179 6.57 6.81 -20.76
C VAL A 179 7.93 7.52 -20.88
N PRO A 180 8.03 8.85 -20.84
CA PRO A 180 9.34 9.54 -20.77
C PRO A 180 10.18 9.12 -19.56
N LEU A 181 9.56 8.88 -18.41
CA LEU A 181 10.24 8.46 -17.18
C LEU A 181 10.80 7.03 -17.31
N ALA A 182 10.02 6.09 -17.84
CA ALA A 182 10.45 4.72 -18.10
C ALA A 182 11.63 4.66 -19.08
N LEU A 183 11.57 5.46 -20.16
CA LEU A 183 12.63 5.56 -21.16
C LEU A 183 13.89 6.23 -20.61
N GLY A 184 13.74 7.35 -19.89
CA GLY A 184 14.87 8.09 -19.31
C GLY A 184 15.63 7.27 -18.26
N GLY A 185 14.89 6.61 -17.36
CA GLY A 185 15.45 5.67 -16.37
C GLY A 185 16.13 4.47 -17.06
N GLY A 186 15.51 3.96 -18.13
CA GLY A 186 16.08 2.90 -18.96
C GLY A 186 17.40 3.31 -19.64
N ALA A 187 17.50 4.54 -20.12
CA ALA A 187 18.75 5.08 -20.67
C ALA A 187 19.87 5.13 -19.61
N VAL A 188 19.53 5.59 -18.39
CA VAL A 188 20.49 5.61 -17.27
C VAL A 188 20.95 4.19 -16.93
N LEU A 189 20.03 3.22 -16.88
CA LEU A 189 20.35 1.82 -16.63
C LEU A 189 21.22 1.22 -17.73
N ALA A 190 20.91 1.48 -19.00
CA ALA A 190 21.73 1.05 -20.13
C ALA A 190 23.16 1.63 -20.09
N GLY A 191 23.27 2.92 -19.73
CA GLY A 191 24.57 3.57 -19.51
C GLY A 191 25.38 2.93 -18.39
N ALA A 192 24.73 2.52 -17.29
CA ALA A 192 25.39 1.85 -16.17
C ALA A 192 25.92 0.45 -16.51
N VAL A 193 25.24 -0.29 -17.41
CA VAL A 193 25.67 -1.64 -17.83
C VAL A 193 26.61 -1.65 -19.05
N LEU A 194 26.64 -0.57 -19.82
CA LEU A 194 27.51 -0.43 -21.00
C LEU A 194 29.00 -0.80 -20.74
N PRO A 195 29.63 -0.34 -19.62
CA PRO A 195 31.03 -0.70 -19.33
C PRO A 195 31.21 -2.20 -19.00
N ILE A 196 30.14 -2.88 -18.54
CA ILE A 196 30.18 -4.32 -18.27
C ILE A 196 30.21 -5.08 -19.59
N PHE A 197 29.33 -4.69 -20.52
CA PHE A 197 29.24 -5.29 -21.85
C PHE A 197 30.52 -5.10 -22.68
N SER A 198 31.03 -3.88 -22.75
CA SER A 198 32.23 -3.56 -23.55
C SER A 198 33.49 -4.30 -23.11
N ARG A 199 33.60 -4.67 -21.82
CA ARG A 199 34.74 -5.42 -21.27
C ARG A 199 34.55 -6.94 -21.33
N ALA A 200 33.33 -7.40 -21.43
CA ALA A 200 33.01 -8.82 -21.37
C ALA A 200 33.03 -9.51 -22.72
N ILE A 201 32.77 -8.77 -23.77
CA ILE A 201 32.64 -9.27 -25.12
C ILE A 201 33.67 -8.55 -25.97
N HIS A 202 34.67 -9.29 -26.47
CA HIS A 202 35.72 -8.79 -27.40
C HIS A 202 35.11 -8.35 -28.74
N ASP A 203 33.87 -8.70 -29.01
CA ASP A 203 33.14 -8.28 -30.20
C ASP A 203 32.46 -6.90 -29.96
N ARG A 204 32.94 -5.90 -30.71
CA ARG A 204 32.35 -4.54 -30.69
C ARG A 204 30.87 -4.52 -31.07
N ARG A 205 30.37 -5.50 -31.81
CA ARG A 205 28.96 -5.62 -32.18
C ARG A 205 28.04 -5.85 -30.97
N ALA A 206 28.53 -6.49 -29.94
CA ALA A 206 27.74 -6.72 -28.72
C ALA A 206 27.52 -5.45 -27.88
N ALA A 207 28.40 -4.44 -28.02
CA ALA A 207 28.21 -3.13 -27.37
C ALA A 207 27.09 -2.29 -28.03
N VAL A 208 26.61 -2.69 -29.22
CA VAL A 208 25.51 -1.99 -29.92
C VAL A 208 24.22 -2.03 -29.10
N LEU A 209 23.90 -3.16 -28.50
CA LEU A 209 22.63 -3.31 -27.73
C LEU A 209 22.52 -2.31 -26.56
N PRO A 210 23.47 -2.22 -25.60
CA PRO A 210 23.39 -1.23 -24.55
C PRO A 210 23.53 0.22 -25.05
N LEU A 211 24.24 0.42 -26.16
CA LEU A 211 24.38 1.74 -26.79
C LEU A 211 23.03 2.19 -27.39
N VAL A 212 22.32 1.29 -28.07
CA VAL A 212 20.94 1.56 -28.55
C VAL A 212 20.02 1.81 -27.37
N GLY A 213 20.08 1.01 -26.30
CA GLY A 213 19.31 1.21 -25.08
C GLY A 213 19.60 2.54 -24.38
N LEU A 214 20.79 3.11 -24.57
CA LEU A 214 21.15 4.44 -24.07
C LEU A 214 20.67 5.56 -25.01
N VAL A 215 20.96 5.46 -26.31
CA VAL A 215 20.80 6.56 -27.27
C VAL A 215 19.36 6.69 -27.75
N ALA A 216 18.69 5.56 -28.07
CA ALA A 216 17.34 5.60 -28.61
C ALA A 216 16.30 6.24 -27.69
N PRO A 217 16.25 5.94 -26.37
CA PRO A 217 15.34 6.64 -25.45
C PRO A 217 15.61 8.14 -25.37
N ILE A 218 16.87 8.56 -25.33
CA ILE A 218 17.23 9.98 -25.30
C ILE A 218 16.73 10.67 -26.57
N PHE A 219 16.90 10.05 -27.72
CA PHE A 219 16.40 10.56 -29.01
C PHE A 219 14.86 10.65 -29.02
N LEU A 220 14.17 9.60 -28.57
CA LEU A 220 12.69 9.60 -28.49
C LEU A 220 12.15 10.70 -27.56
N ILE A 221 12.84 10.96 -26.44
CA ILE A 221 12.48 12.04 -25.52
C ILE A 221 12.76 13.39 -26.16
N ALA A 222 13.96 13.59 -26.74
CA ALA A 222 14.38 14.87 -27.32
C ALA A 222 13.49 15.33 -28.50
N PHE A 223 13.01 14.37 -29.32
CA PHE A 223 12.10 14.64 -30.44
C PHE A 223 10.60 14.60 -30.07
N GLY A 224 10.28 14.46 -28.77
CA GLY A 224 8.92 14.47 -28.29
C GLY A 224 8.10 13.21 -28.59
N ALA A 225 8.70 12.17 -29.18
CA ALA A 225 8.01 10.93 -29.53
C ALA A 225 7.56 10.17 -28.27
N ALA A 226 8.36 10.21 -27.20
CA ALA A 226 8.00 9.62 -25.92
C ALA A 226 6.74 10.24 -25.32
N ARG A 227 6.60 11.57 -25.42
CA ARG A 227 5.42 12.28 -24.92
C ARG A 227 4.19 12.00 -25.76
N ARG A 228 4.33 11.99 -27.10
CA ARG A 228 3.22 11.63 -28.01
C ARG A 228 2.70 10.20 -27.75
N LEU A 229 3.60 9.27 -27.45
CA LEU A 229 3.21 7.91 -27.09
C LEU A 229 2.46 7.88 -25.75
N ASP A 230 2.93 8.66 -24.77
CA ASP A 230 2.26 8.77 -23.47
C ASP A 230 0.85 9.34 -23.64
N ASP A 231 0.71 10.48 -24.33
CA ASP A 231 -0.56 11.14 -24.60
C ASP A 231 -1.54 10.22 -25.32
N ALA A 232 -1.09 9.50 -26.37
CA ALA A 232 -1.91 8.55 -27.11
C ALA A 232 -2.41 7.39 -26.24
N THR A 233 -1.54 6.85 -25.37
CA THR A 233 -1.91 5.73 -24.49
C THR A 233 -2.78 6.18 -23.31
N VAL A 234 -2.65 7.43 -22.85
CA VAL A 234 -3.58 8.06 -21.89
C VAL A 234 -4.96 8.22 -22.52
N GLU A 235 -5.03 8.64 -23.79
CA GLU A 235 -6.29 8.71 -24.52
C GLU A 235 -6.94 7.33 -24.68
N TRP A 236 -6.16 6.28 -24.99
CA TRP A 236 -6.70 4.92 -25.03
C TRP A 236 -7.26 4.49 -23.66
N ARG A 237 -6.56 4.78 -22.57
CA ARG A 237 -7.06 4.55 -21.21
C ARG A 237 -8.37 5.30 -20.97
N TRP A 238 -8.44 6.57 -21.35
CA TRP A 238 -9.61 7.40 -21.18
C TRP A 238 -10.86 6.80 -21.84
N GLN A 239 -10.74 6.33 -23.09
CA GLN A 239 -11.83 5.70 -23.81
C GLN A 239 -12.36 4.41 -23.17
N THR A 240 -11.61 3.82 -22.22
CA THR A 240 -12.10 2.67 -21.45
C THR A 240 -13.00 3.06 -20.27
N PHE A 241 -12.82 4.26 -19.73
CA PHE A 241 -13.60 4.77 -18.58
C PHE A 241 -14.80 5.62 -19.02
N ALA A 242 -14.59 6.47 -20.00
CA ALA A 242 -15.48 7.55 -20.36
C ALA A 242 -15.74 7.55 -21.88
N ARG A 243 -16.25 6.42 -22.39
CA ARG A 243 -16.51 6.24 -23.81
C ARG A 243 -17.47 7.31 -24.34
N GLY A 244 -17.04 8.07 -25.31
CA GLY A 244 -17.85 9.12 -25.92
C GLY A 244 -17.71 10.50 -25.27
N LEU A 245 -16.90 10.64 -24.20
CA LEU A 245 -16.50 11.93 -23.67
C LEU A 245 -15.14 12.33 -24.23
N ASP A 246 -15.00 13.58 -24.66
CA ASP A 246 -13.72 14.15 -25.07
C ASP A 246 -12.82 14.35 -23.84
N LEU A 247 -11.58 13.86 -23.88
CA LEU A 247 -10.61 14.14 -22.85
C LEU A 247 -10.11 15.59 -22.97
N VAL A 248 -10.44 16.41 -21.99
CA VAL A 248 -10.00 17.82 -21.96
C VAL A 248 -8.61 17.95 -21.35
N ARG A 249 -8.39 17.25 -20.23
CA ARG A 249 -7.13 17.28 -19.50
C ARG A 249 -6.98 16.03 -18.63
N SER A 250 -5.76 15.49 -18.53
CA SER A 250 -5.43 14.44 -17.57
C SER A 250 -4.09 14.75 -16.94
N GLU A 251 -4.02 14.73 -15.61
CA GLU A 251 -2.81 14.97 -14.85
C GLU A 251 -2.67 13.98 -13.70
N ASP A 252 -1.43 13.55 -13.48
CA ASP A 252 -1.06 12.83 -12.27
C ASP A 252 -0.59 13.82 -11.21
N THR A 253 -1.33 13.91 -10.12
CA THR A 253 -0.94 14.72 -8.97
C THR A 253 -0.17 13.87 -7.95
N ARG A 254 0.26 14.48 -6.85
CA ARG A 254 0.87 13.74 -5.73
C ARG A 254 -0.13 12.86 -4.98
N TYR A 255 -1.41 13.04 -5.22
CA TYR A 255 -2.48 12.37 -4.49
C TYR A 255 -3.22 11.34 -5.34
N GLN A 256 -3.47 11.65 -6.61
CA GLN A 256 -4.33 10.86 -7.48
C GLN A 256 -4.12 11.21 -8.95
N ASN A 257 -4.70 10.41 -9.85
CA ASN A 257 -4.87 10.80 -11.22
C ASN A 257 -6.16 11.61 -11.35
N LEU A 258 -6.08 12.81 -11.91
CA LEU A 258 -7.23 13.67 -12.22
C LEU A 258 -7.41 13.75 -13.73
N ALA A 259 -8.64 13.58 -14.19
CA ALA A 259 -8.97 13.77 -15.59
C ALA A 259 -10.31 14.49 -15.74
N ILE A 260 -10.40 15.42 -16.71
CA ILE A 260 -11.63 16.14 -17.04
C ILE A 260 -12.09 15.69 -18.41
N GLY A 261 -13.31 15.15 -18.46
CA GLY A 261 -14.01 14.82 -19.68
C GLY A 261 -15.10 15.84 -20.02
N ARG A 262 -15.45 15.97 -21.29
CA ARG A 262 -16.50 16.86 -21.77
C ARG A 262 -17.45 16.12 -22.70
N LEU A 263 -18.76 16.38 -22.49
CA LEU A 263 -19.81 15.95 -23.39
C LEU A 263 -20.75 17.16 -23.64
N GLY A 264 -20.67 17.76 -24.82
CA GLY A 264 -21.36 19.02 -25.07
C GLY A 264 -20.90 20.13 -24.12
N ASP A 265 -21.82 20.68 -23.32
CA ASP A 265 -21.53 21.69 -22.30
C ASP A 265 -21.31 21.12 -20.90
N GLN A 266 -21.40 19.79 -20.78
CA GLN A 266 -21.19 19.10 -19.50
C GLN A 266 -19.75 18.67 -19.35
N TYR A 267 -19.18 18.92 -18.16
CA TYR A 267 -17.87 18.47 -17.75
C TYR A 267 -18.00 17.42 -16.65
N SER A 268 -17.08 16.47 -16.61
CA SER A 268 -17.00 15.46 -15.56
C SER A 268 -15.56 15.33 -15.12
N LEU A 269 -15.33 15.45 -13.82
CA LEU A 269 -14.05 15.19 -13.16
C LEU A 269 -13.98 13.73 -12.76
N TYR A 270 -12.90 13.10 -13.14
CA TYR A 270 -12.56 11.75 -12.73
C TYR A 270 -11.37 11.79 -11.79
N SER A 271 -11.50 11.11 -10.67
CA SER A 271 -10.44 10.86 -9.70
C SER A 271 -10.07 9.39 -9.74
N SER A 272 -8.84 9.08 -10.13
CA SER A 272 -8.37 7.69 -10.26
C SER A 272 -9.34 6.77 -11.02
N GLY A 273 -9.97 7.28 -12.09
CA GLY A 273 -10.89 6.54 -12.95
C GLY A 273 -12.36 6.52 -12.51
N LEU A 274 -12.70 7.01 -11.32
CA LEU A 274 -14.08 7.18 -10.86
C LEU A 274 -14.56 8.61 -11.07
N VAL A 275 -15.83 8.78 -11.44
CA VAL A 275 -16.47 10.10 -11.50
C VAL A 275 -16.53 10.67 -10.09
N ALA A 276 -15.85 11.79 -9.87
CA ALA A 276 -15.83 12.52 -8.61
C ALA A 276 -16.87 13.65 -8.60
N ALA A 277 -17.04 14.33 -9.74
CA ALA A 277 -17.95 15.45 -9.88
C ALA A 277 -18.42 15.57 -11.34
N THR A 278 -19.59 16.17 -11.53
CA THR A 278 -20.12 16.49 -12.87
C THR A 278 -20.81 17.84 -12.80
N TRP A 279 -20.50 18.74 -13.73
CA TRP A 279 -21.10 20.05 -13.79
C TRP A 279 -21.37 20.51 -15.23
N PRO A 280 -22.36 21.41 -15.44
CA PRO A 280 -23.23 21.96 -14.39
C PRO A 280 -24.18 20.90 -13.81
N ASN A 281 -24.30 20.86 -12.47
CA ASN A 281 -25.25 20.01 -11.73
C ASN A 281 -25.94 20.84 -10.64
N HIS A 282 -26.55 21.93 -11.05
CA HIS A 282 -27.08 22.93 -10.13
C HIS A 282 -28.20 22.41 -9.24
N THR A 283 -29.14 21.63 -9.80
CA THR A 283 -30.31 21.16 -9.07
C THR A 283 -29.94 20.16 -7.97
N ASP A 284 -29.20 19.12 -8.29
CA ASP A 284 -28.85 18.11 -7.29
C ASP A 284 -28.01 18.70 -6.15
N LEU A 285 -27.03 19.56 -6.50
CA LEU A 285 -26.17 20.19 -5.50
C LEU A 285 -26.91 21.25 -4.68
N ALA A 286 -27.91 21.93 -5.25
CA ALA A 286 -28.82 22.80 -4.49
C ALA A 286 -29.69 22.00 -3.51
N ILE A 287 -30.18 20.84 -3.93
CA ILE A 287 -30.94 19.94 -3.04
C ILE A 287 -30.05 19.50 -1.88
N GLU A 288 -28.83 19.04 -2.14
CA GLU A 288 -27.88 18.62 -1.10
C GLU A 288 -27.57 19.76 -0.12
N ALA A 289 -27.27 20.95 -0.63
CA ALA A 289 -26.94 22.11 0.19
C ALA A 289 -28.12 22.54 1.08
N HIS A 290 -29.33 22.63 0.50
CA HIS A 290 -30.48 23.13 1.23
C HIS A 290 -31.08 22.10 2.20
N LEU A 291 -31.04 20.79 1.87
CA LEU A 291 -31.42 19.76 2.82
C LEU A 291 -30.48 19.77 4.03
N ALA A 292 -29.15 19.77 3.79
CA ALA A 292 -28.17 19.79 4.88
C ALA A 292 -28.28 21.07 5.73
N ALA A 293 -28.39 22.23 5.09
CA ALA A 293 -28.49 23.51 5.80
C ALA A 293 -29.82 23.65 6.60
N CYS A 294 -30.93 23.08 6.10
CA CYS A 294 -32.21 23.13 6.79
C CYS A 294 -32.35 22.10 7.91
N GLU A 295 -31.53 21.05 7.94
CA GLU A 295 -31.44 20.17 9.11
C GLU A 295 -30.79 20.88 10.30
N CYS A 296 -29.94 21.87 10.07
CA CYS A 296 -29.42 22.75 11.10
C CYS A 296 -30.37 23.92 11.37
N PRO A 297 -30.74 24.20 12.64
CA PRO A 297 -31.66 25.32 12.99
C PRO A 297 -31.14 26.69 12.58
N SER A 298 -29.83 26.93 12.61
CA SER A 298 -29.20 28.20 12.30
C SER A 298 -27.70 27.99 11.83
N PRO A 299 -27.47 27.74 10.56
CA PRO A 299 -26.13 27.45 10.04
C PRO A 299 -25.28 28.74 9.88
N ARG A 300 -24.73 29.24 10.98
CA ARG A 300 -23.87 30.45 10.97
C ARG A 300 -22.41 30.13 10.66
N ARG A 301 -21.92 28.99 11.11
CA ARG A 301 -20.55 28.54 10.86
C ARG A 301 -20.62 27.17 10.20
N ILE A 302 -20.15 27.10 8.95
CA ILE A 302 -20.28 25.91 8.12
C ILE A 302 -18.88 25.41 7.80
N LEU A 303 -18.69 24.10 7.88
CA LEU A 303 -17.49 23.41 7.45
C LEU A 303 -17.86 22.41 6.37
N VAL A 304 -17.22 22.51 5.22
CA VAL A 304 -17.34 21.54 4.13
C VAL A 304 -16.03 20.76 4.01
N LEU A 305 -16.10 19.45 4.17
CA LEU A 305 -14.97 18.53 4.16
C LEU A 305 -15.00 17.68 2.89
N GLY A 306 -14.08 17.95 1.95
CA GLY A 306 -14.02 17.26 0.66
C GLY A 306 -15.01 17.79 -0.37
N GLY A 307 -15.23 16.98 -1.44
CA GLY A 307 -16.00 17.41 -2.61
C GLY A 307 -15.23 18.37 -3.52
N GLY A 308 -15.88 18.76 -4.62
CA GLY A 308 -15.41 19.79 -5.53
C GLY A 308 -16.00 21.16 -5.22
N ALA A 309 -15.62 22.15 -6.02
CA ALA A 309 -16.10 23.53 -5.86
C ALA A 309 -17.43 23.79 -6.60
N GLU A 310 -17.92 22.84 -7.38
CA GLU A 310 -19.14 22.94 -8.15
C GLU A 310 -20.40 22.96 -7.29
N GLY A 311 -21.18 23.99 -7.40
CA GLY A 311 -22.57 24.12 -6.93
C GLY A 311 -22.81 24.26 -5.44
N ILE A 312 -22.26 23.40 -4.56
CA ILE A 312 -22.62 23.35 -3.14
C ILE A 312 -22.22 24.61 -2.38
N LEU A 313 -21.02 25.16 -2.64
CA LEU A 313 -20.50 26.34 -1.95
C LEU A 313 -21.34 27.59 -2.20
N LYS A 314 -21.76 27.82 -3.48
CA LYS A 314 -22.60 28.97 -3.84
C LYS A 314 -23.97 28.91 -3.16
N GLU A 315 -24.57 27.71 -3.02
CA GLU A 315 -25.87 27.57 -2.39
C GLU A 315 -25.78 27.74 -0.86
N LEU A 316 -24.70 27.26 -0.23
CA LEU A 316 -24.44 27.49 1.19
C LEU A 316 -24.18 28.98 1.51
N LEU A 317 -23.48 29.70 0.63
CA LEU A 317 -23.25 31.15 0.81
C LEU A 317 -24.52 31.97 0.78
N ARG A 318 -25.63 31.47 0.20
CA ARG A 318 -26.95 32.16 0.26
C ARG A 318 -27.49 32.30 1.68
N TYR A 319 -27.11 31.40 2.59
CA TYR A 319 -27.43 31.48 4.03
C TYR A 319 -26.66 32.59 4.76
N LYS A 320 -25.73 33.28 4.08
CA LYS A 320 -24.89 34.35 4.62
C LYS A 320 -24.22 33.91 5.93
N PRO A 321 -23.52 32.77 5.91
CA PRO A 321 -22.85 32.30 7.12
C PRO A 321 -21.79 33.33 7.56
N ALA A 322 -21.56 33.42 8.87
CA ALA A 322 -20.48 34.24 9.43
C ALA A 322 -19.11 33.69 9.03
N ARG A 323 -19.05 32.35 8.80
CA ARG A 323 -17.86 31.67 8.32
C ARG A 323 -18.24 30.40 7.55
N LEU A 324 -17.57 30.17 6.40
CA LEU A 324 -17.66 28.93 5.64
C LEU A 324 -16.23 28.46 5.32
N ASP A 325 -15.77 27.44 6.03
CA ASP A 325 -14.49 26.82 5.77
C ASP A 325 -14.66 25.66 4.77
N TYR A 326 -13.83 25.63 3.75
CA TYR A 326 -13.79 24.56 2.75
C TYR A 326 -12.44 23.86 2.81
N VAL A 327 -12.45 22.55 3.07
CA VAL A 327 -11.25 21.74 3.22
C VAL A 327 -11.16 20.75 2.06
N THR A 328 -10.14 20.88 1.24
CA THR A 328 -9.84 19.93 0.15
C THR A 328 -8.39 19.48 0.21
N LEU A 329 -8.14 18.25 -0.19
CA LEU A 329 -6.81 17.65 -0.06
C LEU A 329 -5.83 18.15 -1.12
N ASP A 330 -6.28 18.24 -2.38
CA ASP A 330 -5.42 18.43 -3.54
C ASP A 330 -5.66 19.82 -4.18
N PRO A 331 -4.70 20.77 -4.06
CA PRO A 331 -4.85 22.08 -4.67
C PRO A 331 -4.96 22.00 -6.21
N ARG A 332 -4.38 20.97 -6.84
CA ARG A 332 -4.45 20.79 -8.30
C ARG A 332 -5.86 20.47 -8.77
N LEU A 333 -6.70 19.86 -7.91
CA LEU A 333 -8.11 19.62 -8.21
C LEU A 333 -8.80 20.95 -8.52
N LEU A 334 -8.72 21.94 -7.62
CA LEU A 334 -9.33 23.24 -7.84
C LEU A 334 -8.71 24.02 -9.01
N GLU A 335 -7.39 23.89 -9.23
CA GLU A 335 -6.72 24.52 -10.38
C GLU A 335 -7.20 23.92 -11.71
N MET A 336 -7.53 22.62 -11.74
CA MET A 336 -8.05 21.95 -12.93
C MET A 336 -9.52 22.26 -13.19
N GLU A 337 -10.36 22.30 -12.14
CA GLU A 337 -11.81 22.57 -12.25
C GLU A 337 -12.10 24.04 -12.59
N ARG A 338 -11.44 24.97 -11.93
CA ARG A 338 -11.74 26.41 -11.96
C ARG A 338 -11.99 26.99 -13.35
N PRO A 339 -11.20 26.67 -14.39
CA PRO A 339 -11.43 27.22 -15.75
C PRO A 339 -12.75 26.78 -16.38
N TYR A 340 -13.37 25.69 -15.91
CA TYR A 340 -14.55 25.07 -16.49
C TYR A 340 -15.80 25.22 -15.61
N LEU A 341 -15.65 25.74 -14.39
CA LEU A 341 -16.78 26.08 -13.50
C LEU A 341 -17.54 27.26 -14.09
N ASP A 342 -18.84 27.30 -13.81
CA ASP A 342 -19.65 28.47 -14.15
C ASP A 342 -19.26 29.71 -13.33
N ARG A 343 -19.68 30.86 -13.80
CA ARG A 343 -19.30 32.14 -13.16
C ARG A 343 -19.75 32.23 -11.67
N PRO A 344 -20.97 31.81 -11.29
CA PRO A 344 -21.39 31.82 -9.89
C PRO A 344 -20.53 30.93 -8.99
N ASP A 345 -20.06 29.76 -9.46
CA ASP A 345 -19.19 28.88 -8.69
C ASP A 345 -17.79 29.45 -8.57
N GLN A 346 -17.26 30.08 -9.63
CA GLN A 346 -15.98 30.78 -9.56
C GLN A 346 -16.02 31.96 -8.58
N GLU A 347 -17.11 32.74 -8.57
CA GLU A 347 -17.31 33.85 -7.64
C GLU A 347 -17.45 33.32 -6.19
N ALA A 348 -18.17 32.21 -5.97
CA ALA A 348 -18.30 31.60 -4.66
C ALA A 348 -16.95 31.12 -4.12
N LEU A 349 -16.15 30.45 -4.95
CA LEU A 349 -14.80 30.00 -4.57
C LEU A 349 -13.87 31.19 -4.27
N ALA A 350 -13.96 32.27 -5.07
CA ALA A 350 -13.18 33.46 -4.84
C ALA A 350 -13.58 34.20 -3.53
N ALA A 351 -14.86 34.18 -3.17
CA ALA A 351 -15.37 34.79 -1.95
C ALA A 351 -14.86 34.11 -0.67
N LEU A 352 -14.49 32.82 -0.72
CA LEU A 352 -13.95 32.11 0.43
C LEU A 352 -12.53 32.56 0.80
N GLY A 353 -11.71 32.93 -0.16
CA GLY A 353 -10.34 33.43 0.08
C GLY A 353 -9.50 32.48 0.94
N ASP A 354 -9.13 32.95 2.14
CA ASP A 354 -8.33 32.22 3.13
C ASP A 354 -9.08 31.11 3.88
N GLN A 355 -10.40 30.99 3.67
CA GLN A 355 -11.22 29.93 4.22
C GLN A 355 -11.12 28.62 3.41
N VAL A 356 -10.36 28.60 2.32
CA VAL A 356 -10.00 27.38 1.58
C VAL A 356 -8.73 26.78 2.18
N HIS A 357 -8.86 25.56 2.71
CA HIS A 357 -7.76 24.86 3.39
C HIS A 357 -7.29 23.65 2.60
N PHE A 358 -6.03 23.63 2.19
CA PHE A 358 -5.42 22.51 1.47
C PHE A 358 -4.78 21.53 2.46
N MET A 359 -5.59 20.63 2.98
CA MET A 359 -5.15 19.58 3.89
C MET A 359 -6.13 18.40 3.95
N ASP A 360 -5.69 17.33 4.57
CA ASP A 360 -6.55 16.18 4.84
C ASP A 360 -7.71 16.56 5.79
N ALA A 361 -8.93 16.14 5.43
CA ALA A 361 -10.15 16.46 6.16
C ALA A 361 -10.10 15.97 7.63
N ARG A 362 -9.63 14.73 7.84
CA ARG A 362 -9.49 14.16 9.19
C ARG A 362 -8.48 14.97 10.01
N ARG A 363 -7.35 15.31 9.43
CA ARG A 363 -6.32 16.11 10.10
C ARG A 363 -6.83 17.49 10.48
N PHE A 364 -7.62 18.13 9.62
CA PHE A 364 -8.26 19.42 9.94
C PHE A 364 -9.15 19.29 11.17
N VAL A 365 -10.07 18.31 11.18
CA VAL A 365 -10.98 18.05 12.28
C VAL A 365 -10.24 17.69 13.58
N MET A 366 -9.27 16.79 13.51
CA MET A 366 -8.50 16.38 14.70
C MET A 366 -7.71 17.52 15.32
N ARG A 367 -7.15 18.42 14.49
CA ARG A 367 -6.47 19.63 14.98
C ARG A 367 -7.44 20.62 15.61
N ALA A 368 -8.59 20.83 15.00
CA ALA A 368 -9.64 21.70 15.54
C ALA A 368 -10.23 21.17 16.84
N ALA A 369 -10.31 19.84 17.00
CA ALA A 369 -10.79 19.17 18.21
C ALA A 369 -9.74 19.09 19.34
N ALA A 370 -8.45 19.27 19.04
CA ALA A 370 -7.38 19.18 20.03
C ALA A 370 -7.46 20.32 21.04
N PRO A 371 -7.35 20.06 22.35
CA PRO A 371 -7.38 21.10 23.37
C PRO A 371 -6.12 21.97 23.30
N ALA A 372 -6.16 23.04 22.55
CA ALA A 372 -5.13 24.07 22.55
C ALA A 372 -5.27 24.94 23.80
N GLY A 373 -4.92 24.46 25.01
CA GLY A 373 -4.77 25.25 26.23
C GLY A 373 -5.88 26.24 26.66
N ARG A 374 -6.84 26.49 25.76
CA ARG A 374 -8.11 27.20 25.94
C ARG A 374 -9.23 26.25 25.56
N ARG A 375 -10.25 26.10 26.41
CA ARG A 375 -11.56 25.61 25.95
C ARG A 375 -11.92 26.46 24.75
N ALA A 376 -12.12 25.84 23.57
CA ALA A 376 -12.73 26.55 22.44
C ALA A 376 -13.99 27.23 22.99
N GLU A 377 -14.00 28.56 22.97
CA GLU A 377 -15.20 29.31 23.31
C GLU A 377 -16.28 28.83 22.35
N ASP A 378 -17.54 28.74 22.80
CA ASP A 378 -18.65 28.30 21.93
C ASP A 378 -18.71 29.07 20.60
N ALA A 379 -18.11 30.28 20.58
CA ALA A 379 -17.98 31.15 19.41
C ALA A 379 -17.12 30.52 18.26
N ASP A 380 -16.31 29.48 18.54
CA ASP A 380 -15.42 28.87 17.53
C ASP A 380 -15.92 27.54 16.97
N ARG A 381 -17.07 27.06 17.43
CA ARG A 381 -17.66 25.79 16.98
C ARG A 381 -18.47 25.96 15.69
N TYR A 382 -18.57 24.86 14.91
CA TYR A 382 -19.37 24.81 13.69
C TYR A 382 -20.81 24.43 14.01
N ASP A 383 -21.77 25.04 13.31
CA ASP A 383 -23.18 24.67 13.41
C ASP A 383 -23.54 23.57 12.41
N LEU A 384 -22.85 23.56 11.27
CA LEU A 384 -23.03 22.55 10.23
C LEU A 384 -21.68 22.06 9.73
N VAL A 385 -21.48 20.75 9.74
CA VAL A 385 -20.36 20.07 9.10
C VAL A 385 -20.91 19.19 7.99
N ILE A 386 -20.47 19.41 6.76
CA ILE A 386 -20.82 18.58 5.59
C ILE A 386 -19.62 17.74 5.24
N LEU A 387 -19.75 16.43 5.41
CA LEU A 387 -18.75 15.46 4.97
C LEU A 387 -19.09 15.01 3.54
N ALA A 388 -18.50 15.70 2.57
CA ALA A 388 -18.60 15.40 1.15
C ALA A 388 -17.38 14.56 0.65
N ALA A 389 -16.84 13.73 1.55
CA ALA A 389 -15.73 12.84 1.24
C ALA A 389 -16.19 11.66 0.37
N PRO A 390 -15.26 11.04 -0.39
CA PRO A 390 -15.55 9.79 -1.10
C PRO A 390 -16.10 8.71 -0.16
N GLU A 391 -16.87 7.79 -0.72
CA GLU A 391 -17.35 6.61 0.01
C GLU A 391 -16.18 5.77 0.54
N PRO A 392 -16.40 4.98 1.61
CA PRO A 392 -15.34 4.17 2.21
C PRO A 392 -14.95 2.96 1.33
N ALA A 393 -14.53 3.23 0.09
CA ALA A 393 -14.09 2.24 -0.87
C ALA A 393 -12.71 1.66 -0.56
N SER A 394 -11.95 2.35 0.27
CA SER A 394 -10.61 1.99 0.72
C SER A 394 -10.48 2.13 2.24
N ALA A 395 -9.47 1.51 2.85
CA ALA A 395 -9.20 1.69 4.28
C ALA A 395 -8.84 3.15 4.60
N LEU A 396 -8.25 3.86 3.63
CA LEU A 396 -7.94 5.28 3.74
C LEU A 396 -9.19 6.15 3.83
N GLU A 397 -10.22 5.86 3.05
CA GLU A 397 -11.50 6.58 3.08
C GLU A 397 -12.35 6.13 4.28
N ALA A 398 -12.32 4.82 4.60
CA ALA A 398 -13.05 4.25 5.73
C ALA A 398 -12.71 4.91 7.08
N ARG A 399 -11.51 5.53 7.23
CA ARG A 399 -11.10 6.27 8.44
C ARG A 399 -11.90 7.56 8.68
N LEU A 400 -12.62 8.07 7.68
CA LEU A 400 -13.54 9.22 7.81
C LEU A 400 -14.93 8.80 8.30
N TYR A 401 -15.15 7.50 8.50
CA TYR A 401 -16.43 6.91 8.89
C TYR A 401 -16.28 6.05 10.16
N THR A 402 -15.37 6.44 11.06
CA THR A 402 -15.09 5.73 12.32
C THR A 402 -15.67 6.47 13.52
N PRO A 403 -15.98 5.80 14.64
CA PRO A 403 -16.43 6.47 15.86
C PRO A 403 -15.40 7.50 16.36
N GLU A 404 -14.11 7.24 16.17
CA GLU A 404 -13.04 8.14 16.59
C GLU A 404 -13.07 9.46 15.81
N PHE A 405 -13.28 9.39 14.49
CA PHE A 405 -13.45 10.58 13.66
C PHE A 405 -14.73 11.33 13.98
N PHE A 406 -15.85 10.62 14.12
CA PHE A 406 -17.13 11.23 14.47
C PHE A 406 -17.11 11.88 15.86
N ALA A 407 -16.38 11.31 16.83
CA ALA A 407 -16.17 11.95 18.13
C ALA A 407 -15.40 13.28 18.00
N ALA A 408 -14.39 13.34 17.13
CA ALA A 408 -13.67 14.58 16.85
C ALA A 408 -14.58 15.61 16.15
N VAL A 409 -15.43 15.19 15.20
CA VAL A 409 -16.45 16.06 14.59
C VAL A 409 -17.44 16.58 15.65
N ALA A 410 -17.93 15.72 16.53
CA ALA A 410 -18.82 16.12 17.62
C ALA A 410 -18.16 17.14 18.57
N ALA A 411 -16.84 17.07 18.77
CA ALA A 411 -16.11 18.02 19.61
C ALA A 411 -16.03 19.43 19.01
N ILE A 412 -16.03 19.55 17.67
CA ILE A 412 -16.00 20.85 16.98
C ILE A 412 -17.40 21.37 16.63
N LEU A 413 -18.45 20.59 16.80
CA LEU A 413 -19.83 21.02 16.60
C LEU A 413 -20.33 21.81 17.80
N SER A 414 -21.14 22.85 17.53
CA SER A 414 -21.97 23.54 18.54
C SER A 414 -23.00 22.57 19.15
N ASP A 415 -23.69 22.98 20.23
CA ASP A 415 -24.63 22.06 20.91
C ASP A 415 -25.81 21.64 20.04
N ASP A 416 -26.30 22.56 19.18
CA ASP A 416 -27.31 22.27 18.17
C ASP A 416 -26.71 21.98 16.78
N GLY A 417 -25.43 21.67 16.75
CA GLY A 417 -24.69 21.42 15.51
C GLY A 417 -25.05 20.09 14.86
N VAL A 418 -25.02 20.09 13.53
CA VAL A 418 -25.40 18.96 12.69
C VAL A 418 -24.21 18.51 11.81
N LEU A 419 -23.99 17.21 11.74
CA LEU A 419 -23.17 16.56 10.73
C LEU A 419 -24.06 16.02 9.63
N ALA A 420 -23.77 16.35 8.37
CA ALA A 420 -24.43 15.81 7.19
C ALA A 420 -23.41 15.01 6.35
N THR A 421 -23.80 13.83 5.88
CA THR A 421 -23.04 13.02 4.93
C THR A 421 -24.00 12.18 4.07
N ALA A 422 -23.51 11.70 2.93
CA ALA A 422 -24.28 10.87 2.03
C ALA A 422 -23.52 9.60 1.64
N LEU A 423 -24.24 8.54 1.36
CA LEU A 423 -23.73 7.24 0.96
C LEU A 423 -24.56 6.70 -0.21
N THR A 424 -23.95 5.88 -1.07
CA THR A 424 -24.72 5.10 -2.02
C THR A 424 -25.65 4.14 -1.26
N GLY A 425 -26.92 4.21 -1.58
CA GLY A 425 -27.96 3.35 -0.98
C GLY A 425 -28.65 2.54 -2.07
N THR A 426 -29.82 2.02 -1.69
CA THR A 426 -30.74 1.38 -2.64
C THR A 426 -32.13 1.96 -2.54
N VAL A 427 -32.85 1.96 -3.64
CA VAL A 427 -34.27 2.34 -3.66
C VAL A 427 -35.10 1.06 -3.62
N GLY A 428 -35.98 0.94 -2.64
CA GLY A 428 -36.98 -0.11 -2.56
C GLY A 428 -36.56 -1.40 -1.87
N TYR A 429 -35.45 -2.04 -2.26
CA TYR A 429 -35.04 -3.33 -1.68
C TYR A 429 -33.67 -3.26 -0.99
N TRP A 430 -33.66 -3.66 0.28
CA TRP A 430 -32.45 -3.72 1.12
C TRP A 430 -31.99 -5.17 1.28
N GLY A 431 -31.12 -5.62 0.36
CA GLY A 431 -30.44 -6.90 0.46
C GLY A 431 -29.42 -6.95 1.62
N ALA A 432 -28.76 -8.09 1.80
CA ALA A 432 -27.78 -8.26 2.88
C ALA A 432 -26.55 -7.34 2.71
N GLU A 433 -26.03 -7.21 1.50
CA GLU A 433 -24.81 -6.46 1.22
C GLU A 433 -25.02 -4.94 1.36
N PRO A 434 -26.03 -4.29 0.72
CA PRO A 434 -26.27 -2.86 0.92
C PRO A 434 -26.65 -2.52 2.37
N ALA A 435 -27.41 -3.39 3.05
CA ALA A 435 -27.73 -3.21 4.46
C ALA A 435 -26.48 -3.26 5.36
N ALA A 436 -25.59 -4.24 5.14
CA ALA A 436 -24.35 -4.36 5.89
C ALA A 436 -23.39 -3.17 5.59
N TYR A 437 -23.32 -2.71 4.35
CA TYR A 437 -22.52 -1.55 3.97
C TYR A 437 -23.00 -0.28 4.71
N VAL A 438 -24.27 0.08 4.59
CA VAL A 438 -24.82 1.27 5.24
C VAL A 438 -24.73 1.13 6.77
N ALA A 439 -25.01 -0.05 7.34
CA ALA A 439 -24.87 -0.30 8.78
C ALA A 439 -23.43 -0.12 9.27
N SER A 440 -22.42 -0.49 8.45
CA SER A 440 -21.00 -0.33 8.81
C SER A 440 -20.57 1.13 9.02
N VAL A 441 -21.27 2.08 8.39
CA VAL A 441 -21.04 3.53 8.54
C VAL A 441 -21.98 4.14 9.58
N VAL A 442 -23.26 3.75 9.60
CA VAL A 442 -24.27 4.38 10.45
C VAL A 442 -24.17 3.93 11.92
N LEU A 443 -23.76 2.68 12.18
CA LEU A 443 -23.52 2.23 13.57
C LEU A 443 -22.42 3.02 14.27
N PRO A 444 -21.26 3.34 13.65
CA PRO A 444 -20.30 4.30 14.20
C PRO A 444 -20.90 5.68 14.52
N LEU A 445 -21.76 6.24 13.65
CA LEU A 445 -22.48 7.49 13.92
C LEU A 445 -23.38 7.38 15.15
N LYS A 446 -24.21 6.34 15.23
CA LYS A 446 -25.15 6.10 16.37
C LYS A 446 -24.41 5.85 17.70
N ARG A 447 -23.13 5.50 17.70
CA ARG A 447 -22.30 5.39 18.93
C ARG A 447 -21.91 6.74 19.50
N VAL A 448 -21.82 7.77 18.67
CA VAL A 448 -21.32 9.11 19.04
C VAL A 448 -22.45 10.12 19.18
N PHE A 449 -23.39 10.08 18.24
CA PHE A 449 -24.49 11.04 18.18
C PHE A 449 -25.76 10.42 18.74
N PRO A 450 -26.44 11.09 19.67
CA PRO A 450 -27.70 10.59 20.26
C PRO A 450 -28.87 10.65 19.27
N GLU A 451 -28.79 11.51 18.25
CA GLU A 451 -29.80 11.61 17.20
C GLU A 451 -29.14 11.39 15.83
N VAL A 452 -29.65 10.40 15.09
CA VAL A 452 -29.23 10.09 13.73
C VAL A 452 -30.45 9.84 12.87
N LEU A 453 -30.56 10.62 11.81
CA LEU A 453 -31.66 10.56 10.85
C LEU A 453 -31.11 10.05 9.51
N LEU A 454 -31.80 9.08 8.91
CA LEU A 454 -31.51 8.56 7.58
C LEU A 454 -32.65 8.94 6.63
N THR A 455 -32.29 9.38 5.41
CA THR A 455 -33.24 9.47 4.30
C THR A 455 -32.97 8.31 3.33
N PHE A 456 -34.04 7.74 2.80
CA PHE A 456 -33.92 6.55 1.93
C PHE A 456 -34.12 6.96 0.47
N GLY A 457 -33.02 7.05 -0.26
CA GLY A 457 -32.97 7.42 -1.66
C GLY A 457 -31.60 7.20 -2.26
N LEU A 458 -31.36 7.68 -3.44
CA LEU A 458 -30.08 7.79 -4.11
C LEU A 458 -29.69 9.27 -4.18
N PRO A 459 -28.72 9.69 -3.34
CA PRO A 459 -28.02 8.94 -2.28
C PRO A 459 -28.85 8.77 -0.98
N THR A 460 -28.43 7.81 -0.13
CA THR A 460 -28.88 7.74 1.26
C THR A 460 -28.15 8.81 2.07
N ARG A 461 -28.89 9.81 2.56
CA ARG A 461 -28.32 10.90 3.37
C ARG A 461 -28.39 10.54 4.84
N CYS A 462 -27.35 10.88 5.56
CA CYS A 462 -27.22 10.66 7.00
C CYS A 462 -27.01 12.00 7.70
N TYR A 463 -27.91 12.36 8.61
CA TYR A 463 -27.78 13.54 9.46
C TYR A 463 -27.59 13.09 10.91
N ALA A 464 -26.69 13.75 11.62
CA ALA A 464 -26.42 13.41 13.02
C ALA A 464 -26.28 14.67 13.86
N ALA A 465 -26.93 14.70 15.01
CA ALA A 465 -26.95 15.85 15.93
C ALA A 465 -26.48 15.46 17.33
N LYS A 466 -25.85 16.41 18.04
CA LYS A 466 -25.39 16.22 19.44
C LYS A 466 -26.51 16.19 20.46
N ARG A 467 -27.67 16.76 20.14
CA ARG A 467 -28.85 16.79 20.99
C ARG A 467 -30.05 16.24 20.26
N ALA A 468 -30.89 15.51 20.98
CA ALA A 468 -32.17 15.03 20.47
C ALA A 468 -33.14 16.21 20.19
N GLY A 469 -33.94 16.09 19.14
CA GLY A 469 -34.90 17.07 18.70
C GLY A 469 -34.32 18.24 17.88
N VAL A 470 -33.08 18.17 17.46
CA VAL A 470 -32.44 19.15 16.57
C VAL A 470 -32.82 18.90 15.12
N LEU A 471 -32.79 17.64 14.69
CA LEU A 471 -33.06 17.27 13.31
C LEU A 471 -34.53 17.45 12.93
N ALA A 472 -34.78 17.76 11.67
CA ALA A 472 -36.12 17.91 11.15
C ALA A 472 -36.73 16.54 10.86
N GLU A 473 -37.76 16.15 11.61
CA GLU A 473 -38.45 14.87 11.39
C GLU A 473 -39.42 14.89 10.19
N THR A 474 -39.76 16.08 9.69
CA THR A 474 -40.71 16.26 8.58
C THR A 474 -40.26 17.32 7.59
N GLY A 475 -40.69 17.20 6.34
CA GLY A 475 -40.42 18.19 5.29
C GLY A 475 -40.99 19.58 5.59
N ASP A 476 -42.09 19.66 6.38
CA ASP A 476 -42.68 20.95 6.78
C ASP A 476 -41.74 21.75 7.69
N VAL A 477 -41.00 21.09 8.58
CA VAL A 477 -40.00 21.73 9.44
C VAL A 477 -38.87 22.27 8.58
N LEU A 478 -38.39 21.48 7.59
CA LEU A 478 -37.37 21.93 6.63
C LEU A 478 -37.84 23.15 5.84
N ALA A 479 -39.05 23.11 5.29
CA ALA A 479 -39.65 24.21 4.56
C ALA A 479 -39.82 25.46 5.43
N ALA A 480 -40.19 25.32 6.71
CA ALA A 480 -40.28 26.44 7.65
C ALA A 480 -38.89 27.05 7.94
N ARG A 481 -37.87 26.26 8.11
CA ARG A 481 -36.48 26.73 8.31
C ARG A 481 -35.96 27.45 7.07
N TYR A 482 -36.21 26.91 5.87
CA TYR A 482 -35.85 27.55 4.60
C TYR A 482 -36.51 28.92 4.42
N ARG A 483 -37.84 28.98 4.64
CA ARG A 483 -38.60 30.25 4.58
C ARG A 483 -38.07 31.27 5.59
N ARG A 484 -37.75 30.85 6.82
CA ARG A 484 -37.18 31.71 7.85
C ARG A 484 -35.80 32.26 7.45
N ALA A 485 -35.00 31.50 6.73
CA ALA A 485 -33.72 31.95 6.22
C ALA A 485 -33.85 33.00 5.11
N GLY A 486 -35.05 33.18 4.53
CA GLY A 486 -35.29 34.18 3.49
C GLY A 486 -34.51 33.98 2.21
N ILE A 487 -34.20 32.75 1.86
CA ILE A 487 -33.36 32.41 0.72
C ILE A 487 -34.24 32.22 -0.52
N ALA A 488 -33.71 32.62 -1.66
CA ALA A 488 -34.21 32.28 -2.98
C ALA A 488 -33.07 31.68 -3.81
N SER A 489 -33.20 30.43 -4.20
CA SER A 489 -32.31 29.79 -5.18
C SER A 489 -33.06 29.57 -6.49
N PRO A 490 -32.47 29.89 -7.64
CA PRO A 490 -33.07 29.57 -8.93
C PRO A 490 -33.06 28.07 -9.24
N TYR A 491 -32.30 27.28 -8.48
CA TYR A 491 -32.09 25.85 -8.69
C TYR A 491 -32.81 24.97 -7.65
N PHE A 492 -33.50 25.57 -6.67
CA PHE A 492 -34.19 24.86 -5.62
C PHE A 492 -35.60 25.38 -5.39
N ASP A 493 -36.57 24.48 -5.49
CA ASP A 493 -37.97 24.79 -5.14
C ASP A 493 -38.29 24.20 -3.75
N PRO A 494 -38.92 24.95 -2.82
CA PRO A 494 -39.36 24.41 -1.52
C PRO A 494 -40.29 23.19 -1.61
N LEU A 495 -40.88 22.89 -2.76
CA LEU A 495 -41.65 21.66 -3.00
C LEU A 495 -40.78 20.39 -2.86
N TRP A 496 -39.45 20.49 -3.03
CA TRP A 496 -38.54 19.37 -2.75
C TRP A 496 -38.61 18.90 -1.31
N PHE A 497 -38.96 19.77 -0.35
CA PHE A 497 -39.19 19.36 1.05
C PHE A 497 -40.50 18.54 1.22
N ALA A 498 -41.50 18.69 0.34
CA ALA A 498 -42.66 17.81 0.33
C ALA A 498 -42.28 16.40 -0.13
N GLY A 499 -41.43 16.30 -1.15
CA GLY A 499 -40.83 15.01 -1.56
C GLY A 499 -39.95 14.41 -0.44
N ALA A 500 -39.21 15.24 0.30
CA ALA A 500 -38.45 14.81 1.47
C ALA A 500 -39.37 14.25 2.59
N SER A 501 -40.62 14.69 2.70
CA SER A 501 -41.60 14.10 3.64
C SER A 501 -41.83 12.61 3.41
N ASP A 502 -41.84 12.16 2.15
CA ASP A 502 -41.87 10.74 1.81
C ASP A 502 -40.63 9.98 2.21
N LEU A 503 -39.47 10.62 2.11
CA LEU A 503 -38.19 10.06 2.52
C LEU A 503 -38.02 10.03 4.06
N LEU A 504 -38.73 10.90 4.76
CA LEU A 504 -38.72 11.04 6.22
C LEU A 504 -39.92 10.36 6.89
N ASP A 505 -40.84 9.73 6.14
CA ASP A 505 -42.00 9.02 6.70
C ASP A 505 -41.54 8.03 7.80
N PRO A 506 -42.02 8.19 9.04
CA PRO A 506 -41.58 7.36 10.16
C PRO A 506 -41.86 5.88 9.97
N ALA A 507 -42.93 5.48 9.27
CA ALA A 507 -43.24 4.07 9.00
C ALA A 507 -42.31 3.46 7.97
N LYS A 508 -42.01 4.18 6.88
CA LYS A 508 -41.03 3.79 5.88
C LYS A 508 -39.63 3.71 6.51
N ARG A 509 -39.25 4.71 7.29
CA ARG A 509 -37.96 4.77 8.01
C ARG A 509 -37.82 3.57 8.94
N ALA A 510 -38.80 3.30 9.80
CA ALA A 510 -38.76 2.15 10.70
C ALA A 510 -38.66 0.80 9.98
N SER A 511 -39.31 0.69 8.80
CA SER A 511 -39.19 -0.51 7.94
C SER A 511 -37.78 -0.69 7.40
N VAL A 512 -37.17 0.35 6.86
CA VAL A 512 -35.83 0.30 6.29
C VAL A 512 -34.77 0.16 7.38
N GLU A 513 -34.92 0.87 8.51
CA GLU A 513 -34.05 0.70 9.67
C GLU A 513 -34.07 -0.74 10.20
N ARG A 514 -35.23 -1.39 10.25
CA ARG A 514 -35.33 -2.82 10.58
C ARG A 514 -34.61 -3.70 9.52
N ALA A 515 -34.71 -3.37 8.25
CA ALA A 515 -34.02 -4.10 7.19
C ALA A 515 -32.49 -3.97 7.29
N ILE A 516 -31.99 -2.80 7.68
CA ILE A 516 -30.56 -2.50 7.85
C ILE A 516 -30.03 -3.05 9.18
N PHE A 517 -30.70 -2.75 10.30
CA PHE A 517 -30.19 -3.01 11.66
C PHE A 517 -30.80 -4.24 12.35
N GLY A 518 -31.87 -4.82 11.80
CA GLY A 518 -32.53 -6.02 12.34
C GLY A 518 -31.76 -7.33 12.01
N ARG A 519 -30.64 -7.23 11.28
CA ARG A 519 -29.75 -8.36 10.97
C ARG A 519 -28.59 -8.40 11.96
N GLU A 520 -27.79 -9.48 11.87
CA GLU A 520 -26.53 -9.56 12.62
C GLU A 520 -25.67 -8.34 12.28
N PRO A 521 -25.16 -7.59 13.30
CA PRO A 521 -24.40 -6.39 13.05
C PRO A 521 -23.13 -6.72 12.26
N PRO A 522 -22.81 -5.92 11.22
CA PRO A 522 -21.60 -6.12 10.45
C PRO A 522 -20.35 -5.88 11.30
N LEU A 523 -19.20 -6.29 10.80
CA LEU A 523 -17.91 -5.91 11.39
C LEU A 523 -17.85 -4.40 11.56
N ALA A 524 -17.57 -3.96 12.80
CA ALA A 524 -17.52 -2.54 13.11
C ALA A 524 -16.36 -1.85 12.42
N ASN A 525 -16.64 -0.73 11.76
CA ASN A 525 -15.63 0.15 11.21
C ASN A 525 -15.02 1.01 12.33
N THR A 526 -13.71 0.93 12.52
CA THR A 526 -12.97 1.68 13.55
C THR A 526 -11.57 2.02 13.01
N ASP A 527 -10.85 2.93 13.68
CA ASP A 527 -9.44 3.22 13.35
C ASP A 527 -8.53 1.99 13.46
N GLU A 528 -8.90 1.05 14.30
CA GLU A 528 -8.24 -0.23 14.45
C GLU A 528 -8.52 -1.17 13.28
N ARG A 529 -9.75 -1.11 12.75
CA ARG A 529 -10.27 -2.05 11.75
C ARG A 529 -11.12 -1.31 10.72
N PRO A 530 -10.59 -1.03 9.52
CA PRO A 530 -11.32 -0.33 8.45
C PRO A 530 -12.28 -1.28 7.71
N ALA A 531 -13.27 -1.83 8.43
CA ALA A 531 -14.17 -2.85 7.90
C ALA A 531 -15.16 -2.31 6.85
N ALA A 532 -15.48 -1.01 6.86
CA ALA A 532 -16.40 -0.42 5.90
C ALA A 532 -15.93 -0.61 4.44
N ALA A 533 -14.63 -0.61 4.18
CA ALA A 533 -14.07 -0.86 2.85
C ALA A 533 -14.40 -2.28 2.33
N LEU A 534 -14.38 -3.29 3.19
CA LEU A 534 -14.78 -4.65 2.81
C LEU A 534 -16.28 -4.76 2.52
N HIS A 535 -17.12 -4.09 3.33
CA HIS A 535 -18.56 -4.05 3.10
C HIS A 535 -18.92 -3.32 1.82
N HIS A 536 -18.23 -2.20 1.52
CA HIS A 536 -18.35 -1.47 0.26
C HIS A 536 -17.99 -2.36 -0.94
N MET A 537 -16.86 -3.05 -0.87
CA MET A 537 -16.44 -3.97 -1.94
C MET A 537 -17.45 -5.09 -2.15
N ARG A 538 -17.99 -5.70 -1.10
CA ARG A 538 -19.05 -6.73 -1.20
C ARG A 538 -20.31 -6.19 -1.87
N PHE A 539 -20.74 -4.99 -1.47
CA PHE A 539 -21.88 -4.31 -2.06
C PHE A 539 -21.72 -4.15 -3.58
N TRP A 540 -20.58 -3.63 -4.02
CA TRP A 540 -20.31 -3.42 -5.44
C TRP A 540 -20.14 -4.73 -6.23
N LEU A 541 -19.52 -5.75 -5.66
CA LEU A 541 -19.43 -7.05 -6.31
C LEU A 541 -20.79 -7.74 -6.48
N ALA A 542 -21.70 -7.52 -5.53
CA ALA A 542 -23.07 -8.05 -5.62
C ALA A 542 -23.91 -7.31 -6.69
N THR A 543 -23.68 -6.00 -6.86
CA THR A 543 -24.44 -5.16 -7.81
C THR A 543 -23.88 -5.18 -9.23
N SER A 544 -22.58 -5.34 -9.44
CA SER A 544 -21.93 -5.33 -10.76
C SER A 544 -22.16 -6.60 -11.60
N GLY A 545 -22.80 -7.63 -11.06
CA GLY A 545 -22.96 -8.94 -11.70
C GLY A 545 -24.20 -9.12 -12.60
N THR A 546 -25.00 -8.06 -12.85
CA THR A 546 -26.29 -8.14 -13.55
C THR A 546 -26.25 -7.80 -15.04
N GLY A 547 -25.08 -7.47 -15.61
CA GLY A 547 -24.89 -7.09 -17.02
C GLY A 547 -24.36 -8.21 -17.90
N HIS A 548 -25.24 -8.78 -18.71
CA HIS A 548 -25.02 -9.59 -19.93
C HIS A 548 -24.19 -10.88 -19.85
N GLY A 549 -24.92 -11.96 -19.88
CA GLY A 549 -24.65 -13.29 -20.38
C GLY A 549 -23.23 -13.66 -20.79
N ASP A 550 -22.52 -14.28 -19.87
CA ASP A 550 -21.70 -15.44 -20.20
C ASP A 550 -21.38 -16.14 -18.88
N GLY A 551 -21.84 -17.38 -18.72
CA GLY A 551 -21.41 -18.45 -17.80
C GLY A 551 -20.65 -18.17 -16.49
N GLY A 552 -20.62 -16.94 -16.02
CA GLY A 552 -19.94 -16.55 -14.78
C GLY A 552 -20.72 -17.05 -13.56
N ALA A 553 -20.02 -17.53 -12.54
CA ALA A 553 -20.60 -17.95 -11.26
C ALA A 553 -21.62 -16.90 -10.77
N PRO A 554 -22.79 -17.32 -10.27
CA PRO A 554 -23.80 -16.41 -9.76
C PRO A 554 -23.21 -15.50 -8.69
N ALA A 555 -23.70 -14.25 -8.63
CA ALA A 555 -23.21 -13.21 -7.72
C ALA A 555 -23.07 -13.70 -6.27
N ALA A 556 -23.94 -14.61 -5.82
CA ALA A 556 -23.88 -15.25 -4.52
C ALA A 556 -22.55 -15.99 -4.28
N GLN A 557 -22.01 -16.73 -5.27
CA GLN A 557 -20.73 -17.44 -5.10
C GLN A 557 -19.51 -16.50 -5.02
N ARG A 558 -19.58 -15.30 -5.61
CA ARG A 558 -18.48 -14.32 -5.57
C ARG A 558 -18.39 -13.61 -4.20
N THR A 559 -19.51 -13.47 -3.51
CA THR A 559 -19.59 -12.86 -2.18
C THR A 559 -19.25 -13.85 -1.07
N ASP A 560 -19.41 -15.17 -1.28
CA ASP A 560 -19.17 -16.21 -0.28
C ASP A 560 -17.70 -16.28 0.17
N LEU A 561 -16.74 -16.15 -0.76
CA LEU A 561 -15.32 -16.16 -0.40
C LEU A 561 -14.95 -14.97 0.49
N LEU A 562 -15.41 -13.76 0.14
CA LEU A 562 -15.21 -12.56 0.95
C LEU A 562 -15.92 -12.66 2.30
N GLY A 563 -17.13 -13.23 2.33
CA GLY A 563 -17.86 -13.51 3.56
C GLY A 563 -17.10 -14.49 4.47
N ALA A 564 -16.54 -15.56 3.90
CA ALA A 564 -15.70 -16.50 4.64
C ALA A 564 -14.42 -15.84 5.18
N LEU A 565 -13.78 -14.96 4.39
CA LEU A 565 -12.60 -14.19 4.84
C LEU A 565 -12.95 -13.21 5.96
N MET A 566 -14.10 -12.54 5.91
CA MET A 566 -14.57 -11.66 6.98
C MET A 566 -14.89 -12.40 8.29
N GLY A 567 -15.20 -13.71 8.21
CA GLY A 567 -15.35 -14.58 9.37
C GLY A 567 -14.04 -15.10 9.97
N LEU A 568 -12.88 -14.71 9.41
CA LEU A 568 -11.58 -15.15 9.88
C LEU A 568 -11.32 -14.66 11.30
N ARG A 569 -10.90 -15.58 12.17
CA ARG A 569 -10.52 -15.28 13.55
C ARG A 569 -9.01 -15.45 13.74
N ILE A 570 -8.46 -14.78 14.73
CA ILE A 570 -7.03 -14.82 15.02
C ILE A 570 -6.54 -16.25 15.31
N GLU A 571 -7.40 -17.07 15.92
CA GLU A 571 -7.11 -18.47 16.24
C GLU A 571 -6.79 -19.28 14.97
N TRP A 572 -7.57 -19.09 13.91
CA TRP A 572 -7.36 -19.79 12.64
C TRP A 572 -6.08 -19.35 11.95
N THR A 573 -5.74 -18.07 12.02
CA THR A 573 -4.47 -17.56 11.45
C THR A 573 -3.27 -18.09 12.23
N MET A 574 -3.37 -18.17 13.56
CA MET A 574 -2.33 -18.78 14.39
C MET A 574 -2.20 -20.29 14.13
N LEU A 575 -3.32 -21.00 14.00
CA LEU A 575 -3.32 -22.42 13.67
C LEU A 575 -2.65 -22.66 12.29
N ALA A 576 -2.92 -21.81 11.30
CA ALA A 576 -2.26 -21.86 10.00
C ALA A 576 -0.75 -21.62 10.10
N ALA A 577 -0.31 -20.68 10.94
CA ALA A 577 1.11 -20.43 11.19
C ALA A 577 1.80 -21.62 11.88
N VAL A 578 1.14 -22.24 12.85
CA VAL A 578 1.61 -23.48 13.52
C VAL A 578 1.69 -24.61 12.50
N GLY A 579 0.63 -24.85 11.74
CA GLY A 579 0.56 -25.89 10.72
C GLY A 579 1.63 -25.73 9.63
N GLY A 580 1.82 -24.51 9.13
CA GLY A 580 2.86 -24.18 8.15
C GLY A 580 4.27 -24.42 8.70
N THR A 581 4.54 -24.01 9.93
CA THR A 581 5.83 -24.25 10.60
C THR A 581 6.07 -25.74 10.84
N ALA A 582 5.04 -26.47 11.27
CA ALA A 582 5.12 -27.92 11.47
C ALA A 582 5.35 -28.67 10.15
N LEU A 583 4.69 -28.27 9.05
CA LEU A 583 4.89 -28.83 7.72
C LEU A 583 6.35 -28.61 7.25
N VAL A 584 6.89 -27.41 7.40
CA VAL A 584 8.28 -27.11 7.05
C VAL A 584 9.26 -27.93 7.88
N ALA A 585 8.99 -28.08 9.18
CA ALA A 585 9.76 -28.95 10.07
C ALA A 585 9.73 -30.40 9.60
N LEU A 586 8.54 -30.92 9.27
CA LEU A 586 8.35 -32.31 8.80
C LEU A 586 9.09 -32.56 7.47
N VAL A 587 8.92 -31.69 6.48
CA VAL A 587 9.63 -31.75 5.19
C VAL A 587 11.14 -31.69 5.38
N GLY A 588 11.60 -30.86 6.30
CA GLY A 588 13.00 -30.76 6.67
C GLY A 588 13.53 -32.05 7.32
N LEU A 589 12.78 -32.63 8.25
CA LEU A 589 13.13 -33.89 8.94
C LEU A 589 13.21 -35.07 8.01
N VAL A 590 12.25 -35.21 7.07
CA VAL A 590 12.26 -36.27 6.05
C VAL A 590 13.55 -36.19 5.20
N ARG A 591 14.11 -35.03 4.97
CA ARG A 591 15.38 -34.81 4.24
C ARG A 591 16.61 -34.91 5.15
N GLY A 592 16.44 -35.28 6.39
CA GLY A 592 17.49 -35.46 7.40
C GLY A 592 17.94 -34.11 8.02
N ARG A 593 18.92 -34.17 8.93
CA ARG A 593 19.37 -33.02 9.72
C ARG A 593 19.82 -31.81 8.89
N ARG A 594 20.51 -32.05 7.76
CA ARG A 594 20.87 -30.96 6.84
C ARG A 594 19.64 -30.39 6.14
N GLY A 595 18.66 -31.23 5.82
CA GLY A 595 17.37 -30.83 5.29
C GLY A 595 16.61 -29.91 6.24
N LEU A 596 16.54 -30.26 7.53
CA LEU A 596 15.93 -29.45 8.59
C LEU A 596 16.61 -28.09 8.74
N ALA A 597 17.95 -28.05 8.78
CA ALA A 597 18.69 -26.79 8.90
C ALA A 597 18.43 -25.85 7.71
N ARG A 598 18.37 -26.40 6.49
CA ARG A 598 18.03 -25.62 5.27
C ARG A 598 16.58 -25.15 5.28
N ALA A 599 15.66 -26.00 5.65
CA ALA A 599 14.25 -25.66 5.72
C ALA A 599 14.01 -24.57 6.78
N ALA A 600 14.62 -24.69 7.96
CA ALA A 600 14.56 -23.69 9.02
C ALA A 600 15.19 -22.35 8.62
N LEU A 601 16.32 -22.37 7.91
CA LEU A 601 16.96 -21.16 7.36
C LEU A 601 16.03 -20.41 6.40
N LEU A 602 15.50 -21.10 5.39
CA LEU A 602 14.61 -20.49 4.40
C LEU A 602 13.28 -20.04 5.02
N TRP A 603 12.78 -20.78 6.03
CA TRP A 603 11.59 -20.39 6.79
C TRP A 603 11.81 -19.12 7.59
N SER A 604 12.96 -19.00 8.27
CA SER A 604 13.35 -17.77 8.99
C SER A 604 13.39 -16.57 8.07
N VAL A 605 14.01 -16.71 6.89
CA VAL A 605 14.07 -15.64 5.89
C VAL A 605 12.67 -15.31 5.36
N GLY A 606 11.89 -16.31 4.95
CA GLY A 606 10.54 -16.12 4.44
C GLY A 606 9.61 -15.46 5.47
N THR A 607 9.65 -15.91 6.74
CA THR A 607 8.86 -15.27 7.81
C THR A 607 9.39 -13.88 8.15
N THR A 608 10.67 -13.57 7.87
CA THR A 608 11.19 -12.20 8.01
C THR A 608 10.60 -11.29 6.93
N GLY A 609 10.65 -11.70 5.67
CA GLY A 609 10.00 -10.96 4.59
C GLY A 609 8.51 -10.74 4.85
N LEU A 610 7.80 -11.81 5.28
CA LEU A 610 6.39 -11.75 5.67
C LEU A 610 6.15 -10.72 6.76
N ALA A 611 6.93 -10.76 7.85
CA ALA A 611 6.73 -9.88 8.99
C ALA A 611 7.12 -8.43 8.68
N THR A 612 8.25 -8.18 7.98
CA THR A 612 8.68 -6.83 7.63
C THR A 612 7.68 -6.13 6.74
N MET A 613 7.18 -6.80 5.69
CA MET A 613 6.19 -6.23 4.78
C MET A 613 4.84 -6.00 5.49
N ALA A 614 4.41 -6.96 6.32
CA ALA A 614 3.18 -6.84 7.09
C ALA A 614 3.23 -5.65 8.06
N LEU A 615 4.34 -5.51 8.81
CA LEU A 615 4.52 -4.43 9.78
C LEU A 615 4.68 -3.07 9.08
N GLU A 616 5.30 -3.02 7.90
CA GLU A 616 5.38 -1.80 7.08
C GLU A 616 3.99 -1.32 6.67
N ILE A 617 3.12 -2.22 6.20
CA ILE A 617 1.73 -1.89 5.85
C ILE A 617 0.94 -1.43 7.08
N VAL A 618 1.08 -2.11 8.23
CA VAL A 618 0.46 -1.72 9.50
C VAL A 618 0.89 -0.32 9.91
N LEU A 619 2.19 -0.02 9.85
CA LEU A 619 2.74 1.29 10.21
C LEU A 619 2.30 2.37 9.23
N LEU A 620 2.28 2.08 7.94
CA LEU A 620 1.81 2.98 6.90
C LEU A 620 0.31 3.32 7.09
N TYR A 621 -0.53 2.31 7.29
CA TYR A 621 -1.96 2.48 7.56
C TYR A 621 -2.19 3.31 8.84
N THR A 622 -1.49 2.99 9.92
CA THR A 622 -1.61 3.73 11.19
C THR A 622 -1.15 5.17 11.03
N PHE A 623 -0.05 5.40 10.31
CA PHE A 623 0.42 6.75 10.00
C PHE A 623 -0.62 7.56 9.21
N GLN A 624 -1.21 6.97 8.17
CA GLN A 624 -2.25 7.62 7.38
C GLN A 624 -3.52 7.90 8.21
N THR A 625 -3.85 7.01 9.13
CA THR A 625 -5.02 7.17 10.01
C THR A 625 -4.82 8.29 11.02
N LEU A 626 -3.65 8.39 11.65
CA LEU A 626 -3.37 9.34 12.71
C LEU A 626 -2.91 10.71 12.18
N TYR A 627 -2.04 10.71 11.19
CA TYR A 627 -1.44 11.94 10.65
C TYR A 627 -2.24 12.55 9.50
N GLY A 628 -2.95 11.75 8.75
CA GLY A 628 -3.66 12.14 7.53
C GLY A 628 -2.96 11.68 6.25
N TYR A 629 -3.69 11.77 5.15
CA TYR A 629 -3.19 11.37 3.85
C TYR A 629 -2.21 12.41 3.31
N VAL A 630 -0.98 12.01 3.15
CA VAL A 630 0.04 12.77 2.44
C VAL A 630 0.80 11.78 1.57
N TYR A 631 0.48 11.74 0.28
CA TYR A 631 1.07 10.78 -0.66
C TYR A 631 2.61 10.83 -0.68
N SER A 632 3.19 12.03 -0.56
CA SER A 632 4.63 12.21 -0.44
C SER A 632 5.23 11.53 0.80
N MET A 633 4.44 11.39 1.86
CA MET A 633 4.88 10.70 3.09
C MET A 633 4.88 9.18 2.93
N VAL A 634 4.04 8.61 2.04
CA VAL A 634 4.11 7.17 1.72
C VAL A 634 5.47 6.82 1.16
N GLY A 635 5.95 7.58 0.17
CA GLY A 635 7.29 7.41 -0.37
C GLY A 635 8.40 7.61 0.67
N LEU A 636 8.19 8.52 1.64
CA LEU A 636 9.11 8.73 2.74
C LEU A 636 9.13 7.56 3.73
N VAL A 637 7.97 6.99 4.06
CA VAL A 637 7.86 5.79 4.93
C VAL A 637 8.62 4.62 4.30
N VAL A 638 8.36 4.34 3.01
CA VAL A 638 9.10 3.30 2.26
C VAL A 638 10.59 3.62 2.21
N GLY A 639 10.94 4.90 1.99
CA GLY A 639 12.34 5.34 2.01
C GLY A 639 13.02 5.12 3.36
N VAL A 640 12.36 5.43 4.46
CA VAL A 640 12.87 5.20 5.83
C VAL A 640 13.02 3.70 6.11
N PHE A 641 12.09 2.87 5.64
CA PHE A 641 12.22 1.41 5.71
C PHE A 641 13.46 0.92 4.95
N MET A 642 13.65 1.36 3.69
CA MET A 642 14.82 1.01 2.88
C MET A 642 16.12 1.51 3.51
N PHE A 643 16.12 2.69 4.12
CA PHE A 643 17.25 3.20 4.88
C PHE A 643 17.58 2.30 6.07
N GLY A 644 16.56 1.84 6.80
CA GLY A 644 16.70 0.85 7.86
C GLY A 644 17.34 -0.45 7.35
N LEU A 645 16.88 -0.98 6.22
CA LEU A 645 17.47 -2.17 5.57
C LEU A 645 18.95 -1.99 5.26
N VAL A 646 19.34 -0.82 4.72
CA VAL A 646 20.73 -0.48 4.43
C VAL A 646 21.58 -0.47 5.71
N LEU A 647 21.08 0.15 6.78
CA LEU A 647 21.78 0.20 8.08
C LEU A 647 21.94 -1.19 8.69
N GLY A 648 20.88 -2.00 8.69
CA GLY A 648 20.92 -3.38 9.20
C GLY A 648 21.90 -4.24 8.43
N SER A 649 21.85 -4.20 7.10
CA SER A 649 22.77 -4.94 6.23
C SER A 649 24.21 -4.50 6.42
N LEU A 650 24.48 -3.19 6.55
CA LEU A 650 25.81 -2.66 6.80
C LEU A 650 26.36 -3.13 8.16
N ALA A 651 25.52 -3.08 9.20
CA ALA A 651 25.89 -3.53 10.53
C ALA A 651 26.26 -5.03 10.54
N MET A 652 25.44 -5.88 9.91
CA MET A 652 25.73 -7.31 9.82
C MET A 652 26.96 -7.61 8.97
N ASN A 653 27.14 -6.94 7.83
CA ASN A 653 28.34 -7.09 6.98
C ASN A 653 29.63 -6.68 7.74
N ARG A 654 29.58 -5.68 8.61
CA ARG A 654 30.70 -5.28 9.46
C ARG A 654 31.00 -6.35 10.51
N ARG A 655 30.00 -6.97 11.15
CA ARG A 655 30.16 -8.07 12.11
C ARG A 655 30.76 -9.32 11.45
N LEU A 656 30.28 -9.67 10.26
CA LEU A 656 30.85 -10.78 9.47
C LEU A 656 32.32 -10.54 9.08
N ARG A 657 32.75 -9.26 8.92
CA ARG A 657 34.15 -8.89 8.66
C ARG A 657 35.03 -9.11 9.89
N LYS A 658 34.55 -8.80 11.08
CA LYS A 658 35.32 -8.94 12.32
C LYS A 658 35.46 -10.39 12.78
N GLY A 659 34.77 -11.35 12.15
CA GLY A 659 34.85 -12.77 12.50
C GLY A 659 34.13 -13.16 13.80
N ASP A 660 33.38 -12.22 14.42
CA ASP A 660 32.80 -12.39 15.75
C ASP A 660 31.70 -13.47 15.81
N ILE A 661 31.12 -13.82 14.66
CA ILE A 661 30.02 -14.82 14.56
C ILE A 661 30.53 -16.17 14.03
N ILE A 662 31.59 -16.16 13.23
CA ILE A 662 32.08 -17.35 12.49
C ILE A 662 33.39 -17.91 13.05
N HIS A 663 34.24 -17.10 13.69
CA HIS A 663 35.54 -17.55 14.24
C HIS A 663 35.60 -17.39 15.78
N SER A 664 35.80 -18.50 16.47
CA SER A 664 36.16 -18.43 17.89
C SER A 664 37.61 -17.94 18.02
N ARG A 665 37.87 -16.90 18.82
CA ARG A 665 39.18 -16.68 19.41
C ARG A 665 39.48 -17.82 20.38
N GLY A 666 40.12 -18.86 19.87
CA GLY A 666 40.61 -19.97 20.68
C GLY A 666 41.92 -20.47 20.08
N GLY A 667 42.98 -19.75 20.33
CA GLY A 667 44.32 -20.13 19.93
C GLY A 667 45.31 -19.09 20.39
N SER A 668 45.76 -19.17 21.64
CA SER A 668 46.93 -18.44 22.15
C SER A 668 48.14 -18.71 21.22
N PRO A 669 48.92 -17.70 20.88
CA PRO A 669 50.14 -17.86 20.13
C PRO A 669 51.31 -18.15 21.07
N THR A 670 51.44 -19.37 21.54
CA THR A 670 52.70 -19.81 22.20
C THR A 670 52.94 -21.25 21.80
N CYS A 671 53.74 -21.45 20.74
CA CYS A 671 54.74 -22.51 20.62
C CYS A 671 55.42 -22.38 19.24
N ARG A 672 56.44 -21.54 19.16
CA ARG A 672 57.50 -21.74 18.18
C ARG A 672 58.45 -22.78 18.80
N ALA A 673 58.50 -23.97 18.25
CA ALA A 673 59.70 -24.81 18.29
C ALA A 673 59.61 -25.93 17.24
N ALA A 674 60.60 -25.92 16.38
CA ALA A 674 61.29 -27.02 15.70
C ALA A 674 60.49 -28.11 14.95
N GLY A 675 60.64 -28.08 13.63
CA GLY A 675 61.06 -29.18 12.75
C GLY A 675 60.20 -30.44 12.75
N GLN A 676 59.12 -30.47 11.93
CA GLN A 676 58.67 -31.73 11.32
C GLN A 676 57.83 -31.46 10.05
N SER A 677 58.01 -32.33 9.07
CA SER A 677 57.48 -32.29 7.68
C SER A 677 56.02 -31.90 7.51
N PRO A 678 55.63 -31.24 6.39
CA PRO A 678 54.28 -30.78 6.15
C PRO A 678 53.46 -31.82 5.38
N ALA A 679 53.10 -32.95 6.00
CA ALA A 679 52.25 -33.94 5.36
C ALA A 679 51.40 -34.75 6.35
N ALA A 680 50.75 -34.13 7.31
CA ALA A 680 49.67 -34.75 8.09
C ALA A 680 49.26 -33.80 9.22
N LEU A 681 48.29 -32.96 8.99
CA LEU A 681 47.39 -32.41 10.04
C LEU A 681 46.48 -31.35 9.40
N ILE A 682 45.46 -31.84 8.71
CA ILE A 682 44.25 -31.04 8.47
C ILE A 682 43.43 -31.22 9.74
N PRO A 683 43.28 -30.23 10.60
CA PRO A 683 42.32 -30.31 11.70
C PRO A 683 40.95 -30.25 11.09
N SER A 684 40.18 -31.33 11.23
CA SER A 684 38.76 -31.43 10.93
C SER A 684 37.92 -30.58 11.89
N GLY A 685 38.17 -29.28 11.89
CA GLY A 685 37.38 -28.27 12.65
C GLY A 685 36.17 -27.73 11.88
N ARG A 686 35.48 -28.60 11.12
CA ARG A 686 34.32 -28.17 10.30
C ARG A 686 32.97 -28.15 11.03
N ASP A 687 32.87 -28.61 12.26
CA ASP A 687 31.58 -28.99 12.85
C ASP A 687 30.92 -27.93 13.74
N GLY A 688 31.52 -26.73 13.94
CA GLY A 688 30.96 -25.71 14.84
C GLY A 688 30.27 -24.49 14.22
N HIS A 689 30.49 -24.25 12.93
CA HIS A 689 30.15 -22.98 12.29
C HIS A 689 28.66 -22.79 11.94
N PRO A 690 27.92 -23.73 11.28
CA PRO A 690 26.54 -23.49 10.87
C PRO A 690 25.59 -23.32 12.07
N ARG A 691 25.93 -23.88 13.22
CA ARG A 691 25.14 -23.82 14.46
C ARG A 691 25.05 -22.40 15.04
N ARG A 692 26.16 -21.67 15.08
CA ARG A 692 26.17 -20.29 15.63
C ARG A 692 25.38 -19.35 14.77
N GLY A 693 25.46 -19.49 13.43
CA GLY A 693 24.67 -18.72 12.48
C GLY A 693 23.17 -18.95 12.65
N LEU A 694 22.73 -20.23 12.81
CA LEU A 694 21.33 -20.56 13.06
C LEU A 694 20.87 -20.04 14.44
N GLN A 695 21.71 -20.12 15.49
CA GLN A 695 21.39 -19.55 16.80
C GLN A 695 21.22 -18.02 16.72
N ALA A 696 22.07 -17.33 15.98
CA ALA A 696 21.94 -15.89 15.80
C ALA A 696 20.65 -15.53 15.02
N LEU A 697 20.26 -16.32 14.02
CA LEU A 697 18.98 -16.16 13.33
C LEU A 697 17.78 -16.39 14.25
N ALA A 698 17.82 -17.44 15.10
CA ALA A 698 16.76 -17.69 16.07
C ALA A 698 16.59 -16.53 17.06
N TRP A 699 17.70 -15.89 17.48
CA TRP A 699 17.67 -14.69 18.33
C TRP A 699 17.09 -13.48 17.59
N LEU A 700 17.42 -13.27 16.30
CA LEU A 700 16.84 -12.21 15.50
C LEU A 700 15.34 -12.41 15.29
N ASP A 701 14.90 -13.66 15.04
CA ASP A 701 13.49 -14.02 14.94
C ASP A 701 12.74 -13.72 16.25
N LEU A 702 13.33 -14.05 17.38
CA LEU A 702 12.76 -13.74 18.72
C LEU A 702 12.67 -12.24 18.96
N VAL A 703 13.72 -11.47 18.64
CA VAL A 703 13.72 -10.00 18.77
C VAL A 703 12.62 -9.39 17.90
N MET A 704 12.44 -9.89 16.66
CA MET A 704 11.39 -9.42 15.78
C MET A 704 9.98 -9.79 16.29
N ALA A 705 9.82 -10.97 16.92
CA ALA A 705 8.57 -11.36 17.57
C ALA A 705 8.22 -10.40 18.73
N ILE A 706 9.20 -10.08 19.58
CA ILE A 706 9.03 -9.14 20.69
C ILE A 706 8.73 -7.73 20.17
N PHE A 707 9.41 -7.29 19.12
CA PHE A 707 9.16 -6.00 18.48
C PHE A 707 7.75 -5.92 17.92
N ALA A 708 7.28 -6.94 17.19
CA ALA A 708 5.93 -6.99 16.64
C ALA A 708 4.84 -6.95 17.74
N ALA A 709 5.05 -7.67 18.85
CA ALA A 709 4.18 -7.60 20.04
C ALA A 709 4.22 -6.21 20.70
N GLY A 710 5.40 -5.62 20.82
CA GLY A 710 5.61 -4.28 21.38
C GLY A 710 4.96 -3.16 20.56
N LEU A 711 4.81 -3.37 19.23
CA LEU A 711 4.12 -2.42 18.36
C LEU A 711 2.66 -2.20 18.77
N VAL A 712 1.97 -3.22 19.28
CA VAL A 712 0.58 -3.07 19.75
C VAL A 712 0.50 -1.99 20.84
N VAL A 713 1.43 -2.00 21.78
CA VAL A 713 1.49 -1.00 22.86
C VAL A 713 1.92 0.37 22.33
N ALA A 714 2.93 0.40 21.46
CA ALA A 714 3.45 1.64 20.88
C ALA A 714 2.39 2.35 20.04
N LEU A 715 1.66 1.63 19.17
CA LEU A 715 0.60 2.19 18.34
C LEU A 715 -0.60 2.62 19.17
N GLY A 716 -0.95 1.89 20.22
CA GLY A 716 -1.97 2.30 21.19
C GLY A 716 -1.64 3.63 21.87
N ALA A 717 -0.38 3.82 22.27
CA ALA A 717 0.07 5.07 22.88
C ALA A 717 0.06 6.25 21.89
N LEU A 718 0.39 6.01 20.61
CA LEU A 718 0.37 7.04 19.58
C LEU A 718 -1.05 7.57 19.28
N ARG A 719 -2.07 6.73 19.38
CA ARG A 719 -3.49 7.13 19.19
C ARG A 719 -3.96 8.17 20.21
N GLY A 720 -3.35 8.21 21.40
CA GLY A 720 -3.64 9.22 22.42
C GLY A 720 -2.90 10.56 22.24
N SER A 721 -2.03 10.69 21.24
CA SER A 721 -1.23 11.89 21.01
C SER A 721 -1.98 12.92 20.18
N ALA A 722 -2.09 14.16 20.69
CA ALA A 722 -2.71 15.28 19.97
C ALA A 722 -1.72 16.07 19.07
N ALA A 723 -0.42 15.80 19.18
CA ALA A 723 0.60 16.54 18.47
C ALA A 723 1.12 15.77 17.25
N ASP A 724 1.27 16.45 16.11
CA ASP A 724 1.69 15.84 14.84
C ASP A 724 3.12 15.31 14.87
N TRP A 725 4.07 16.07 15.47
CA TRP A 725 5.48 15.71 15.39
C TRP A 725 5.87 14.43 16.14
N PRO A 726 5.28 14.09 17.32
CA PRO A 726 5.57 12.81 17.97
C PRO A 726 5.06 11.63 17.15
N ILE A 727 3.89 11.77 16.50
CA ILE A 727 3.32 10.73 15.63
C ILE A 727 4.27 10.47 14.46
N GLN A 728 4.75 11.52 13.79
CA GLN A 728 5.71 11.37 12.68
C GLN A 728 7.02 10.75 13.14
N ALA A 729 7.65 11.32 14.18
CA ALA A 729 8.95 10.87 14.65
C ALA A 729 8.91 9.40 15.14
N ALA A 730 7.87 9.04 15.89
CA ALA A 730 7.70 7.68 16.38
C ALA A 730 7.43 6.69 15.26
N THR A 731 6.56 7.03 14.31
CA THR A 731 6.27 6.15 13.16
C THR A 731 7.53 5.93 12.33
N PHE A 732 8.27 6.99 11.98
CA PHE A 732 9.51 6.84 11.22
C PHE A 732 10.58 6.04 11.98
N ALA A 733 10.67 6.21 13.29
CA ALA A 733 11.58 5.40 14.12
C ALA A 733 11.18 3.91 14.09
N LEU A 734 9.89 3.60 14.25
CA LEU A 734 9.38 2.23 14.20
C LEU A 734 9.57 1.58 12.82
N VAL A 735 9.34 2.34 11.75
CA VAL A 735 9.59 1.90 10.36
C VAL A 735 11.08 1.63 10.14
N ALA A 736 11.96 2.53 10.60
CA ALA A 736 13.40 2.35 10.50
C ALA A 736 13.86 1.09 11.26
N VAL A 737 13.34 0.85 12.45
CA VAL A 737 13.67 -0.36 13.25
C VAL A 737 13.20 -1.62 12.52
N THR A 738 12.00 -1.61 11.94
CA THR A 738 11.50 -2.73 11.11
C THR A 738 12.48 -3.04 9.97
N GLY A 739 12.91 -2.01 9.24
CA GLY A 739 13.91 -2.14 8.19
C GLY A 739 15.26 -2.65 8.70
N VAL A 740 15.76 -2.13 9.83
CA VAL A 740 17.02 -2.60 10.42
C VAL A 740 16.96 -4.08 10.76
N LEU A 741 15.88 -4.54 11.39
CA LEU A 741 15.70 -5.95 11.75
C LEU A 741 15.69 -6.86 10.51
N GLY A 742 14.98 -6.49 9.44
CA GLY A 742 15.02 -7.19 8.16
C GLY A 742 16.42 -7.21 7.54
N GLY A 743 17.08 -6.06 7.51
CA GLY A 743 18.42 -5.90 6.95
C GLY A 743 19.52 -6.69 7.67
N LEU A 744 19.36 -6.98 8.96
CA LEU A 744 20.29 -7.84 9.71
C LEU A 744 20.20 -9.31 9.29
N VAL A 745 19.02 -9.79 8.92
CA VAL A 745 18.79 -11.23 8.64
C VAL A 745 19.44 -11.64 7.32
N PHE A 746 19.29 -10.85 6.25
CA PHE A 746 19.69 -11.25 4.90
C PHE A 746 21.18 -11.59 4.76
N PRO A 747 22.16 -10.76 5.17
CA PRO A 747 23.59 -11.10 5.08
C PRO A 747 23.98 -12.28 5.95
N LEU A 748 23.35 -12.43 7.13
CA LEU A 748 23.59 -13.55 8.04
C LEU A 748 23.08 -14.87 7.43
N ALA A 749 21.88 -14.85 6.85
CA ALA A 749 21.32 -16.00 6.16
C ALA A 749 22.18 -16.40 4.95
N ALA A 750 22.69 -15.41 4.20
CA ALA A 750 23.62 -15.67 3.08
C ALA A 750 24.92 -16.34 3.56
N ALA A 751 25.45 -15.94 4.71
CA ALA A 751 26.63 -16.57 5.29
C ALA A 751 26.37 -18.05 5.64
N VAL A 752 25.23 -18.33 6.33
CA VAL A 752 24.84 -19.70 6.71
C VAL A 752 24.56 -20.57 5.46
N ALA A 753 23.89 -20.04 4.45
CA ALA A 753 23.56 -20.78 3.23
C ALA A 753 24.79 -21.15 2.39
N LEU A 754 25.81 -20.29 2.38
CA LEU A 754 27.05 -20.50 1.61
C LEU A 754 27.98 -21.54 2.24
N GLU A 755 27.87 -21.78 3.55
CA GLU A 755 28.59 -22.88 4.21
C GLU A 755 28.13 -24.25 3.70
N ASP A 756 26.85 -24.37 3.34
CA ASP A 756 26.24 -25.61 2.92
C ASP A 756 26.17 -25.80 1.40
N ARG A 757 26.29 -24.72 0.63
CA ARG A 757 26.18 -24.71 -0.84
C ARG A 757 27.40 -24.11 -1.51
N PRO A 758 28.08 -24.82 -2.45
CA PRO A 758 29.25 -24.27 -3.15
C PRO A 758 28.89 -23.16 -4.14
N SER A 759 27.62 -23.06 -4.60
CA SER A 759 27.19 -22.10 -5.61
C SER A 759 26.60 -20.83 -4.97
N THR A 760 27.31 -19.72 -5.10
CA THR A 760 26.86 -18.40 -4.62
C THR A 760 25.54 -17.95 -5.27
N ALA A 761 25.35 -18.16 -6.58
CA ALA A 761 24.12 -17.81 -7.26
C ALA A 761 22.90 -18.54 -6.69
N ARG A 762 23.07 -19.86 -6.44
CA ARG A 762 21.98 -20.68 -5.90
C ARG A 762 21.65 -20.34 -4.44
N ALA A 763 22.66 -19.99 -3.62
CA ALA A 763 22.45 -19.56 -2.26
C ALA A 763 21.74 -18.19 -2.22
N ALA A 764 22.27 -17.21 -2.97
CA ALA A 764 21.70 -15.88 -3.06
C ALA A 764 20.27 -15.88 -3.60
N GLY A 765 20.02 -16.59 -4.71
CA GLY A 765 18.69 -16.70 -5.31
C GLY A 765 17.66 -17.39 -4.42
N ALA A 766 18.07 -18.43 -3.66
CA ALA A 766 17.14 -19.12 -2.76
C ALA A 766 16.75 -18.26 -1.54
N ILE A 767 17.69 -17.43 -1.02
CA ILE A 767 17.41 -16.54 0.11
C ILE A 767 16.52 -15.38 -0.34
N ASP A 768 16.87 -14.75 -1.46
CA ASP A 768 16.12 -13.65 -2.04
C ASP A 768 14.69 -14.11 -2.42
N ALA A 769 14.55 -15.28 -3.03
CA ALA A 769 13.25 -15.87 -3.33
C ALA A 769 12.42 -16.14 -2.07
N ALA A 770 13.04 -16.61 -0.98
CA ALA A 770 12.33 -16.87 0.27
C ALA A 770 11.86 -15.56 0.92
N ASP A 771 12.69 -14.53 0.93
CA ASP A 771 12.39 -13.20 1.46
C ASP A 771 11.24 -12.55 0.67
N CYS A 772 11.37 -12.47 -0.64
CA CYS A 772 10.36 -11.91 -1.52
C CYS A 772 9.03 -12.67 -1.50
N LEU A 773 9.05 -14.01 -1.42
CA LEU A 773 7.83 -14.82 -1.30
C LEU A 773 7.14 -14.56 0.05
N GLY A 774 7.92 -14.46 1.13
CA GLY A 774 7.40 -14.07 2.43
C GLY A 774 6.77 -12.68 2.41
N ALA A 775 7.46 -11.70 1.83
CA ALA A 775 6.98 -10.33 1.69
C ALA A 775 5.72 -10.25 0.79
N CYS A 776 5.65 -11.06 -0.29
CA CYS A 776 4.47 -11.22 -1.14
C CYS A 776 3.25 -11.66 -0.31
N ILE A 777 3.39 -12.74 0.46
CA ILE A 777 2.31 -13.27 1.30
C ILE A 777 1.96 -12.24 2.40
N GLY A 778 2.96 -11.63 3.04
CA GLY A 778 2.79 -10.61 4.07
C GLY A 778 2.02 -9.40 3.57
N GLY A 779 2.38 -8.89 2.40
CA GLY A 779 1.73 -7.74 1.78
C GLY A 779 0.27 -8.01 1.46
N LEU A 780 0.01 -9.11 0.74
CA LEU A 780 -1.35 -9.48 0.35
C LEU A 780 -2.23 -9.79 1.56
N ALA A 781 -1.75 -10.65 2.47
CA ALA A 781 -2.52 -11.04 3.64
C ALA A 781 -2.83 -9.84 4.54
N THR A 782 -1.87 -8.94 4.77
CA THR A 782 -2.05 -7.83 5.70
C THR A 782 -2.93 -6.74 5.12
N GLY A 783 -2.71 -6.33 3.87
CA GLY A 783 -3.49 -5.26 3.24
C GLY A 783 -4.94 -5.66 3.00
N VAL A 784 -5.19 -6.92 2.57
CA VAL A 784 -6.52 -7.37 2.15
C VAL A 784 -7.31 -8.00 3.29
N ILE A 785 -6.66 -8.70 4.23
CA ILE A 785 -7.34 -9.56 5.21
C ILE A 785 -7.02 -9.15 6.64
N LEU A 786 -5.74 -9.13 7.03
CA LEU A 786 -5.40 -9.04 8.45
C LEU A 786 -5.82 -7.70 9.05
N VAL A 787 -5.48 -6.58 8.41
CA VAL A 787 -5.86 -5.24 8.91
C VAL A 787 -7.37 -5.02 8.84
N PRO A 788 -8.07 -5.26 7.71
CA PRO A 788 -9.50 -5.02 7.65
C PRO A 788 -10.35 -5.98 8.49
N VAL A 789 -9.88 -7.22 8.75
CA VAL A 789 -10.66 -8.24 9.48
C VAL A 789 -10.22 -8.36 10.94
N LEU A 790 -8.92 -8.52 11.20
CA LEU A 790 -8.38 -8.71 12.55
C LEU A 790 -7.96 -7.40 13.24
N GLY A 791 -7.85 -6.32 12.46
CA GLY A 791 -7.34 -5.04 12.92
C GLY A 791 -5.82 -4.97 12.99
N VAL A 792 -5.33 -3.76 13.22
CA VAL A 792 -3.89 -3.43 13.35
C VAL A 792 -3.22 -4.28 14.42
N SER A 793 -3.81 -4.34 15.62
CA SER A 793 -3.28 -5.14 16.74
C SER A 793 -3.28 -6.63 16.43
N GLY A 794 -4.36 -7.14 15.81
CA GLY A 794 -4.47 -8.54 15.38
C GLY A 794 -3.36 -8.91 14.39
N ALA A 795 -3.10 -8.07 13.39
CA ALA A 795 -2.01 -8.27 12.43
C ALA A 795 -0.64 -8.32 13.12
N CYS A 796 -0.37 -7.43 14.09
CA CYS A 796 0.87 -7.45 14.88
C CYS A 796 1.03 -8.75 15.69
N TRP A 797 -0.04 -9.24 16.32
CA TRP A 797 0.00 -10.50 17.07
C TRP A 797 0.24 -11.71 16.17
N VAL A 798 -0.35 -11.75 14.97
CA VAL A 798 -0.09 -12.81 13.98
C VAL A 798 1.39 -12.81 13.58
N MET A 799 1.98 -11.64 13.33
CA MET A 799 3.41 -11.55 13.00
C MET A 799 4.31 -11.93 14.16
N ALA A 800 3.97 -11.54 15.37
CA ALA A 800 4.69 -11.95 16.58
C ALA A 800 4.68 -13.48 16.76
N GLY A 801 3.51 -14.10 16.59
CA GLY A 801 3.36 -15.56 16.66
C GLY A 801 4.14 -16.29 15.57
N ALA A 802 4.06 -15.84 14.32
CA ALA A 802 4.80 -16.43 13.20
C ALA A 802 6.32 -16.38 13.43
N LYS A 803 6.84 -15.26 13.92
CA LYS A 803 8.27 -15.09 14.24
C LYS A 803 8.72 -15.89 15.46
N ALA A 804 7.88 -16.01 16.49
CA ALA A 804 8.15 -16.86 17.64
C ALA A 804 8.26 -18.34 17.25
N LEU A 805 7.33 -18.84 16.41
CA LEU A 805 7.36 -20.19 15.87
C LEU A 805 8.61 -20.45 15.00
N SER A 806 8.98 -19.43 14.18
CA SER A 806 10.23 -19.48 13.40
C SER A 806 11.46 -19.59 14.30
N ALA A 807 11.53 -18.79 15.37
CA ALA A 807 12.63 -18.84 16.34
C ALA A 807 12.76 -20.23 16.98
N LEU A 808 11.63 -20.86 17.34
CA LEU A 808 11.60 -22.22 17.89
C LEU A 808 12.09 -23.27 16.88
N LEU A 809 11.65 -23.18 15.62
CA LEU A 809 12.10 -24.10 14.57
C LEU A 809 13.60 -23.97 14.30
N VAL A 810 14.09 -22.74 14.14
CA VAL A 810 15.52 -22.47 13.87
C VAL A 810 16.38 -22.88 15.07
N GLY A 811 15.92 -22.60 16.29
CA GLY A 811 16.58 -23.00 17.53
C GLY A 811 16.68 -24.53 17.67
N SER A 812 15.61 -25.25 17.33
CA SER A 812 15.57 -26.71 17.33
C SER A 812 16.52 -27.32 16.28
N ALA A 813 16.56 -26.72 15.07
CA ALA A 813 17.49 -27.14 14.02
C ALA A 813 18.96 -26.91 14.43
N ALA A 814 19.26 -25.80 15.12
CA ALA A 814 20.58 -25.53 15.67
C ALA A 814 20.98 -26.53 16.78
N ALA A 815 20.04 -27.00 17.60
CA ALA A 815 20.28 -27.97 18.67
C ALA A 815 20.50 -29.39 18.13
N THR A 816 19.74 -29.80 17.10
CA THR A 816 19.88 -31.15 16.50
C THR A 816 21.20 -31.32 15.73
N SER A 817 21.83 -30.24 15.28
CA SER A 817 23.17 -30.30 14.70
C SER A 817 24.28 -30.72 15.71
N ARG A 818 23.98 -30.75 17.02
CA ARG A 818 24.90 -31.09 18.13
C ARG A 818 25.04 -32.59 18.37
N ARG A 819 24.03 -33.42 18.09
CA ARG A 819 23.98 -34.84 18.47
C ARG A 819 24.75 -35.79 17.54
N GLY A 820 25.42 -35.31 16.51
CA GLY A 820 26.12 -36.12 15.50
C GLY A 820 27.57 -36.47 15.81
N THR A 821 28.24 -35.78 16.76
CA THR A 821 29.67 -35.93 17.06
C THR A 821 29.97 -36.81 18.26
N GLY A 822 28.92 -37.35 18.96
CA GLY A 822 29.10 -38.08 20.23
C GLY A 822 28.97 -39.62 20.11
N ARG A 823 28.84 -40.22 18.93
CA ARG A 823 28.67 -41.65 18.77
C ARG A 823 29.62 -42.26 17.72
N ALA A 824 30.90 -42.04 17.89
CA ALA A 824 31.93 -42.81 17.18
C ALA A 824 33.12 -42.96 18.10
N GLY A 825 33.11 -44.00 18.92
CA GLY A 825 34.27 -44.30 19.76
C GLY A 825 33.95 -45.09 21.06
N THR A 826 33.32 -46.26 20.96
CA THR A 826 33.57 -47.37 21.85
C THR A 826 33.28 -48.65 21.08
N SER A 827 34.25 -49.16 20.34
CA SER A 827 34.31 -50.60 20.06
C SER A 827 34.94 -51.26 21.32
N PRO A 828 34.33 -52.24 21.92
CA PRO A 828 35.05 -53.04 22.91
C PRO A 828 36.04 -53.93 22.16
N SER A 829 37.29 -53.76 22.53
CA SER A 829 38.34 -54.77 22.27
C SER A 829 38.03 -56.01 23.11
N ALA A 830 37.79 -57.11 22.43
CA ALA A 830 37.96 -58.47 22.91
C ALA A 830 38.87 -59.23 21.91
#